data_8431211bd1d583eed2d6fde82e5a5b5f
#
_entry.id   8431211bd1d583eed2d6fde82e5a5b5f
#
_cell.length_a   1.000
_cell.length_b   1.000
_cell.length_c   1.000
_cell.angle_alpha   90.00
_cell.angle_beta   90.00
_cell.angle_gamma   90.00
#
_symmetry.space_group_name_H-M   'P 1'
#
loop_
_entity.id
_entity.type
_entity.pdbx_description
1 polymer ?
#
loop_
_entity_poly.entity_id
_entity_poly.type
_entity_poly.pdbx_seq_one_letter_code
_entity_poly.pdbx_strand_id
1 'polypeptide(L)'
;MWKKFKSKVGSKSAGKSPVKTQSNGVSKQPANGVTNGATNGVSKEKAIATNVPTVTTTENMAATTNGNGATPVVIEAHNVETYPVPAAFHQKHKGTPNLKNIEEYHAMYKESIENPGKFWGKLANDLLDWDQEFKTTLHGGLEFGDVSWFPEGRLNASVNAVDRWAFKYPNRPAIYYEADEPNQGRVITYGELLREVSKCAYVLKQMGVRKGDTVAVYLPMIPEAIIALLAIVRIGAVHSVVFAGFSSESLRDRILDAESKVVITTDEGKRGGKVIGTKKIVDDALKSCPDVKNVLVFKRTGNEDVPFTPGRDFWWHEETAKYPPYCAPESMNSEDPLFLLYTSGSTGKPKGVMHTTAGYLLGAAATGKYVFDLQEGDIMGTAGDVGWITGHTYVVYAPLLLGVGTLVFESTPAYPNFSRYWETVEKHKVTQFYVAPTALRLLKKAGDKYINHDLSSLRVLGSVGEPIAEEVWKWYNEKVGKGNCHIVDTYWQTETGSNVITPLAGITPTKPGSATLPFFGIKPEILDPVNGHVLEGNDVEGVLAISQPWPSMARTVWGSHTRYMDTYLNVYKGYYFTGDGAGRDHDGYYWIRGRVDDVVNVSGHRLSTAEIEAALLTHPSVAEAAAVGVAEELTGQAVNAFVSLKDGYENTLELRKELVLQVRKSIGPFAAPKAIYIVVDLPKTRSGKIMRRILRKIVAGEEDQLGDISTLADPSVVAGIIETVKAVRAGGK
;
A
#
# COMPACT_ATOMS: atom_id res chain seq x y z
N MET A 1 31.74 -4.99 14.36
CA MET A 1 31.68 -5.88 15.54
C MET A 1 31.24 -7.29 15.15
N TRP A 2 30.30 -7.45 14.28
CA TRP A 2 29.83 -8.79 13.84
C TRP A 2 30.88 -9.62 13.11
N LYS A 3 31.71 -9.02 12.25
CA LYS A 3 32.86 -9.72 11.61
C LYS A 3 33.96 -10.21 12.60
N LYS A 4 34.01 -9.66 13.81
CA LYS A 4 34.98 -10.11 14.86
C LYS A 4 34.43 -11.24 15.72
N PHE A 5 33.15 -11.51 15.74
CA PHE A 5 32.57 -12.61 16.53
C PHE A 5 32.68 -13.99 15.81
N LYS A 6 32.66 -13.99 14.46
CA LYS A 6 32.83 -15.23 13.68
C LYS A 6 34.23 -15.85 13.73
N SER A 7 35.26 -15.11 14.15
CA SER A 7 36.64 -15.61 14.17
C SER A 7 37.07 -16.32 15.46
N LYS A 8 36.18 -16.44 16.48
CA LYS A 8 36.52 -17.04 17.77
C LYS A 8 35.82 -18.37 18.11
N VAL A 9 34.97 -18.90 17.24
CA VAL A 9 34.25 -20.17 17.47
C VAL A 9 34.51 -21.17 16.35
N GLY A 10 35.74 -21.34 15.98
CA GLY A 10 36.13 -22.30 14.95
C GLY A 10 37.55 -22.85 15.18
N SER A 11 37.75 -23.66 16.18
CA SER A 11 38.85 -24.63 16.20
C SER A 11 38.71 -25.59 17.38
N LYS A 12 38.41 -26.85 17.09
CA LYS A 12 38.75 -28.15 17.71
C LYS A 12 37.57 -29.10 17.43
N SER A 13 37.75 -30.23 16.81
CA SER A 13 38.73 -31.28 16.68
C SER A 13 38.31 -32.28 15.60
N ALA A 14 39.21 -32.66 14.70
CA ALA A 14 39.81 -33.99 14.57
C ALA A 14 38.80 -35.16 14.46
N GLY A 15 38.73 -35.84 13.32
CA GLY A 15 39.60 -36.79 12.80
C GLY A 15 38.85 -37.93 12.12
N LYS A 16 39.39 -38.33 10.98
CA LYS A 16 39.43 -39.67 10.34
C LYS A 16 38.50 -39.95 9.15
N SER A 17 39.23 -40.13 8.07
CA SER A 17 38.92 -40.64 6.72
C SER A 17 38.57 -42.17 6.73
N PRO A 18 38.56 -42.84 5.59
CA PRO A 18 37.66 -42.75 4.41
C PRO A 18 37.16 -44.16 4.02
N VAL A 19 36.14 -44.25 3.18
CA VAL A 19 35.91 -45.51 2.41
C VAL A 19 35.55 -45.14 0.96
N LYS A 20 36.32 -45.73 0.06
CA LYS A 20 36.19 -45.83 -1.39
C LYS A 20 35.07 -46.82 -1.75
N THR A 21 34.44 -46.62 -2.94
CA THR A 21 34.37 -47.58 -4.09
C THR A 21 33.40 -47.07 -5.11
N GLN A 22 33.90 -46.90 -6.31
CA GLN A 22 33.80 -47.58 -7.61
C GLN A 22 32.48 -47.22 -8.37
N SER A 23 32.55 -46.49 -9.43
CA SER A 23 32.82 -46.66 -10.87
C SER A 23 31.99 -47.73 -11.60
N ASN A 24 31.27 -47.27 -12.61
CA ASN A 24 31.04 -47.86 -13.96
C ASN A 24 30.06 -46.89 -14.66
N GLY A 25 30.29 -46.32 -15.78
CA GLY A 25 31.09 -46.57 -16.96
C GLY A 25 30.20 -47.06 -18.12
N VAL A 26 30.18 -46.34 -19.19
CA VAL A 26 29.94 -46.68 -20.61
C VAL A 26 29.10 -45.57 -21.29
N SER A 27 29.67 -44.64 -22.02
CA SER A 27 30.13 -44.52 -23.38
C SER A 27 29.04 -44.63 -24.45
N LYS A 28 28.81 -43.63 -25.26
CA LYS A 28 29.34 -43.37 -26.62
C LYS A 28 28.54 -42.31 -27.37
N GLN A 29 29.28 -41.40 -27.94
CA GLN A 29 28.96 -40.62 -29.16
C GLN A 29 29.04 -41.55 -30.40
N PRO A 30 28.80 -41.13 -31.67
CA PRO A 30 28.97 -39.81 -32.28
C PRO A 30 28.01 -39.45 -33.45
N ALA A 31 27.93 -38.18 -33.78
CA ALA A 31 28.47 -37.50 -34.99
C ALA A 31 27.69 -37.59 -36.32
N ASN A 32 27.66 -36.44 -36.95
CA ASN A 32 27.74 -36.00 -38.37
C ASN A 32 26.56 -35.08 -38.71
N GLY A 33 26.69 -33.91 -39.33
CA GLY A 33 27.78 -33.31 -40.07
C GLY A 33 27.18 -32.54 -41.24
N VAL A 34 27.89 -31.50 -41.67
CA VAL A 34 27.87 -30.89 -43.00
C VAL A 34 26.96 -29.65 -43.17
N THR A 35 27.49 -28.46 -43.17
CA THR A 35 28.30 -27.53 -43.99
C THR A 35 27.55 -26.62 -44.95
N ASN A 36 28.03 -25.38 -44.91
CA ASN A 36 28.15 -24.36 -45.97
C ASN A 36 26.93 -23.45 -46.25
N GLY A 37 27.07 -22.19 -46.40
CA GLY A 37 28.16 -21.37 -46.91
C GLY A 37 27.91 -19.86 -46.76
N ALA A 38 29.00 -19.19 -46.83
CA ALA A 38 29.22 -17.75 -46.71
C ALA A 38 28.67 -16.92 -47.85
N THR A 39 28.43 -15.62 -47.61
CA THR A 39 29.15 -14.54 -48.35
C THR A 39 28.81 -13.16 -47.82
N ASN A 40 29.83 -12.46 -47.46
CA ASN A 40 30.22 -11.03 -47.54
C ASN A 40 29.23 -9.97 -48.01
N GLY A 41 29.28 -8.84 -47.29
CA GLY A 41 28.88 -7.54 -47.81
C GLY A 41 29.16 -6.39 -46.83
N VAL A 42 30.36 -5.83 -46.90
CA VAL A 42 30.82 -4.60 -46.22
C VAL A 42 30.23 -3.39 -46.92
N SER A 43 29.76 -2.36 -46.20
CA SER A 43 30.17 -0.96 -46.43
C SER A 43 29.43 0.08 -45.54
N LYS A 44 30.26 0.78 -44.80
CA LYS A 44 30.42 2.25 -44.67
C LYS A 44 29.39 3.08 -43.91
N GLU A 45 29.97 3.64 -42.86
CA GLU A 45 29.60 4.86 -42.13
C GLU A 45 29.20 6.03 -43.03
N LYS A 46 28.24 6.81 -42.56
CA LYS A 46 28.26 8.29 -42.70
C LYS A 46 27.54 8.95 -41.52
N ALA A 47 28.31 9.70 -40.77
CA ALA A 47 27.86 10.71 -39.86
C ALA A 47 27.22 11.89 -40.62
N ILE A 48 26.12 12.44 -40.11
CA ILE A 48 25.68 13.81 -40.42
C ILE A 48 25.12 14.49 -39.16
N ALA A 49 25.56 15.72 -39.03
CA ALA A 49 25.43 16.62 -37.91
C ALA A 49 24.03 17.20 -37.71
N THR A 50 23.83 17.62 -36.44
CA THR A 50 22.96 18.66 -35.86
C THR A 50 22.38 19.70 -36.82
N ASN A 51 21.07 19.94 -36.70
CA ASN A 51 20.52 21.30 -36.82
C ASN A 51 19.17 21.40 -36.12
N VAL A 52 19.06 22.33 -35.15
CA VAL A 52 17.84 22.87 -34.56
C VAL A 52 17.26 23.87 -35.56
N PRO A 53 15.96 23.94 -35.74
CA PRO A 53 15.32 25.20 -36.09
C PRO A 53 14.19 25.58 -35.10
N THR A 54 14.28 26.79 -34.65
CA THR A 54 13.23 27.65 -34.11
C THR A 54 12.16 27.86 -35.17
N VAL A 55 10.90 27.70 -34.84
CA VAL A 55 9.80 28.13 -35.73
C VAL A 55 8.72 28.88 -34.94
N THR A 56 8.45 30.04 -35.48
CA THR A 56 7.35 30.96 -35.23
C THR A 56 6.09 30.59 -36.04
N THR A 57 4.93 30.68 -35.36
CA THR A 57 3.57 31.12 -35.78
C THR A 57 2.88 30.61 -37.09
N THR A 58 1.66 30.11 -36.82
CA THR A 58 0.38 30.24 -37.57
C THR A 58 0.30 29.87 -39.06
N GLU A 59 -0.60 28.92 -39.37
CA GLU A 59 -1.73 29.14 -40.27
C GLU A 59 -2.64 27.91 -40.41
N ASN A 60 -3.94 28.18 -40.52
CA ASN A 60 -5.06 27.27 -40.76
C ASN A 60 -4.90 26.42 -42.01
N MET A 61 -5.23 25.12 -41.96
CA MET A 61 -5.75 24.44 -43.15
C MET A 61 -6.80 23.38 -42.81
N ALA A 62 -7.83 23.39 -43.64
CA ALA A 62 -9.08 22.68 -43.54
C ALA A 62 -8.93 21.15 -43.61
N ALA A 63 -9.77 20.47 -42.81
CA ALA A 63 -9.96 19.04 -42.81
C ALA A 63 -10.73 18.55 -44.03
N THR A 64 -10.23 17.53 -44.71
CA THR A 64 -11.04 16.66 -45.60
C THR A 64 -11.32 15.36 -44.87
N THR A 65 -12.60 15.08 -44.68
CA THR A 65 -13.16 13.88 -44.07
C THR A 65 -12.95 12.64 -44.94
N ASN A 66 -12.51 11.53 -44.34
CA ASN A 66 -13.00 10.19 -44.69
C ASN A 66 -12.77 9.17 -43.54
N GLY A 67 -13.88 8.65 -43.05
CA GLY A 67 -14.09 7.26 -42.70
C GLY A 67 -13.55 6.74 -41.36
N ASN A 68 -14.44 6.55 -40.36
CA ASN A 68 -14.35 5.62 -39.23
C ASN A 68 -13.05 5.65 -38.37
N GLY A 69 -12.96 6.64 -37.53
CA GLY A 69 -12.04 6.69 -36.40
C GLY A 69 -12.80 7.24 -35.21
N ALA A 70 -12.81 6.51 -34.10
CA ALA A 70 -13.24 7.07 -32.84
C ALA A 70 -12.39 8.33 -32.56
N THR A 71 -13.04 9.45 -32.43
CA THR A 71 -12.40 10.73 -32.07
C THR A 71 -11.73 10.56 -30.70
N PRO A 72 -10.44 10.88 -30.53
CA PRO A 72 -9.84 10.92 -29.21
C PRO A 72 -10.66 11.92 -28.36
N VAL A 73 -11.05 11.50 -27.18
CA VAL A 73 -11.65 12.39 -26.18
C VAL A 73 -10.57 13.40 -25.84
N VAL A 74 -10.72 14.62 -26.32
CA VAL A 74 -9.88 15.75 -25.91
C VAL A 74 -10.27 16.03 -24.45
N ILE A 75 -9.38 15.63 -23.54
CA ILE A 75 -9.46 16.07 -22.14
C ILE A 75 -9.26 17.58 -22.20
N GLU A 76 -10.28 18.37 -21.80
CA GLU A 76 -10.01 19.75 -21.43
C GLU A 76 -8.95 19.69 -20.34
N ALA A 77 -7.73 20.11 -20.67
CA ALA A 77 -6.63 20.23 -19.73
C ALA A 77 -7.12 21.18 -18.62
N HIS A 78 -7.56 20.62 -17.50
CA HIS A 78 -7.75 21.41 -16.31
C HIS A 78 -6.39 22.04 -16.02
N ASN A 79 -6.32 23.37 -16.14
CA ASN A 79 -5.16 24.16 -15.76
C ASN A 79 -5.00 24.07 -14.23
N VAL A 80 -4.58 22.90 -13.75
CA VAL A 80 -4.34 22.68 -12.32
C VAL A 80 -3.03 23.36 -11.97
N GLU A 81 -3.12 24.27 -11.00
CA GLU A 81 -1.99 25.03 -10.49
C GLU A 81 -0.86 24.09 -10.02
N THR A 82 0.37 24.37 -10.46
CA THR A 82 1.56 23.66 -10.01
C THR A 82 2.16 24.35 -8.79
N TYR A 83 2.35 23.61 -7.72
CA TYR A 83 2.93 24.06 -6.47
C TYR A 83 4.43 23.73 -6.44
N PRO A 84 5.32 24.72 -6.35
CA PRO A 84 6.75 24.45 -6.22
C PRO A 84 7.06 23.83 -4.85
N VAL A 85 8.24 23.22 -4.74
CA VAL A 85 8.75 22.78 -3.44
C VAL A 85 8.83 23.97 -2.49
N PRO A 86 8.25 23.89 -1.27
CA PRO A 86 8.30 25.00 -0.33
C PRO A 86 9.75 25.37 0.05
N ALA A 87 10.12 26.64 -0.03
CA ALA A 87 11.46 27.10 0.36
C ALA A 87 11.80 26.74 1.80
N ALA A 88 10.81 26.74 2.70
CA ALA A 88 10.97 26.36 4.09
C ALA A 88 11.33 24.88 4.28
N PHE A 89 11.01 24.00 3.32
CA PHE A 89 11.35 22.58 3.38
C PHE A 89 12.86 22.38 3.56
N HIS A 90 13.66 23.01 2.71
CA HIS A 90 15.11 22.89 2.75
C HIS A 90 15.75 23.55 3.98
N GLN A 91 15.09 24.57 4.55
CA GLN A 91 15.57 25.24 5.78
C GLN A 91 15.37 24.38 7.04
N LYS A 92 14.34 23.51 7.04
CA LYS A 92 14.06 22.56 8.14
C LYS A 92 14.95 21.33 8.10
N HIS A 93 15.75 21.18 7.06
CA HIS A 93 16.58 20.01 6.84
C HIS A 93 17.79 20.02 7.79
N LYS A 94 17.93 18.97 8.60
CA LYS A 94 19.03 18.88 9.58
C LYS A 94 20.29 18.18 9.04
N GLY A 95 20.20 17.56 7.87
CA GLY A 95 21.26 16.76 7.26
C GLY A 95 21.46 17.07 5.77
N THR A 96 22.22 16.21 5.09
CA THR A 96 22.33 16.24 3.64
C THR A 96 21.05 15.66 3.02
N PRO A 97 20.39 16.36 2.10
CA PRO A 97 19.23 15.82 1.40
C PRO A 97 19.52 14.48 0.75
N ASN A 98 18.55 13.56 0.78
CA ASN A 98 18.68 12.27 0.11
C ASN A 98 18.75 12.40 -1.43
N LEU A 99 18.18 13.48 -1.97
CA LEU A 99 18.32 13.94 -3.35
C LEU A 99 18.52 15.46 -3.34
N LYS A 100 19.28 15.98 -4.29
CA LYS A 100 19.62 17.40 -4.34
C LYS A 100 18.64 18.23 -5.16
N ASN A 101 18.17 17.68 -6.27
CA ASN A 101 17.34 18.36 -7.26
C ASN A 101 16.62 17.37 -8.19
N ILE A 102 15.79 17.92 -9.07
CA ILE A 102 15.01 17.14 -10.02
C ILE A 102 15.88 16.46 -11.10
N GLU A 103 17.03 17.05 -11.44
CA GLU A 103 17.97 16.50 -12.42
C GLU A 103 18.61 15.21 -11.87
N GLU A 104 18.94 15.16 -10.59
CA GLU A 104 19.42 13.92 -9.94
C GLU A 104 18.34 12.84 -9.94
N TYR A 105 17.08 13.20 -9.67
CA TYR A 105 15.96 12.26 -9.83
C TYR A 105 15.91 11.70 -11.26
N HIS A 106 15.93 12.55 -12.28
CA HIS A 106 15.87 12.09 -13.68
C HIS A 106 17.03 11.18 -14.05
N ALA A 107 18.23 11.49 -13.59
CA ALA A 107 19.42 10.65 -13.84
C ALA A 107 19.29 9.29 -13.15
N MET A 108 18.87 9.25 -11.88
CA MET A 108 18.65 8.01 -11.15
C MET A 108 17.48 7.20 -11.70
N TYR A 109 16.38 7.86 -12.07
CA TYR A 109 15.24 7.20 -12.72
C TYR A 109 15.65 6.54 -14.03
N LYS A 110 16.37 7.27 -14.90
CA LYS A 110 16.89 6.73 -16.16
C LYS A 110 17.78 5.50 -15.90
N GLU A 111 18.73 5.58 -14.97
CA GLU A 111 19.59 4.43 -14.63
C GLU A 111 18.76 3.24 -14.13
N SER A 112 17.72 3.50 -13.32
CA SER A 112 16.85 2.45 -12.76
C SER A 112 16.02 1.72 -13.81
N ILE A 113 15.72 2.37 -14.93
CA ILE A 113 14.99 1.79 -16.07
C ILE A 113 15.94 1.08 -17.05
N GLU A 114 17.05 1.74 -17.43
CA GLU A 114 17.99 1.20 -18.40
C GLU A 114 18.90 0.09 -17.84
N ASN A 115 19.23 0.17 -16.54
CA ASN A 115 20.14 -0.76 -15.86
C ASN A 115 19.60 -1.20 -14.49
N PRO A 116 18.40 -1.83 -14.42
CA PRO A 116 17.75 -2.13 -13.14
C PRO A 116 18.60 -3.01 -12.22
N GLY A 117 19.32 -3.99 -12.77
CA GLY A 117 20.21 -4.85 -12.00
C GLY A 117 21.32 -4.06 -11.27
N LYS A 118 22.00 -3.15 -11.98
CA LYS A 118 23.05 -2.30 -11.40
C LYS A 118 22.48 -1.34 -10.35
N PHE A 119 21.38 -0.67 -10.68
CA PHE A 119 20.73 0.31 -9.81
C PHE A 119 20.27 -0.32 -8.49
N TRP A 120 19.45 -1.36 -8.57
CA TRP A 120 18.90 -2.02 -7.38
C TRP A 120 19.95 -2.81 -6.60
N GLY A 121 20.95 -3.39 -7.30
CA GLY A 121 22.07 -4.06 -6.63
C GLY A 121 22.89 -3.10 -5.75
N LYS A 122 23.16 -1.90 -6.25
CA LYS A 122 23.80 -0.85 -5.44
C LYS A 122 22.95 -0.45 -4.24
N LEU A 123 21.66 -0.14 -4.45
CA LEU A 123 20.78 0.25 -3.35
C LEU A 123 20.60 -0.85 -2.31
N ALA A 124 20.57 -2.13 -2.73
CA ALA A 124 20.47 -3.26 -1.83
C ALA A 124 21.69 -3.37 -0.90
N ASN A 125 22.88 -3.09 -1.42
CA ASN A 125 24.10 -3.07 -0.60
C ASN A 125 24.18 -1.81 0.30
N ASP A 126 23.65 -0.69 -0.15
CA ASP A 126 23.65 0.56 0.63
C ASP A 126 22.63 0.54 1.77
N LEU A 127 21.48 -0.10 1.59
CA LEU A 127 20.33 -0.02 2.50
C LEU A 127 20.10 -1.26 3.37
N LEU A 128 20.60 -2.44 2.96
CA LEU A 128 20.38 -3.70 3.68
C LEU A 128 21.70 -4.34 4.15
N ASP A 129 21.64 -4.95 5.32
CA ASP A 129 22.73 -5.78 5.84
C ASP A 129 22.49 -7.24 5.45
N TRP A 130 23.48 -7.86 4.80
CA TRP A 130 23.43 -9.22 4.28
C TRP A 130 24.25 -10.19 5.14
N ASP A 131 23.67 -11.36 5.43
CA ASP A 131 24.41 -12.50 5.98
C ASP A 131 25.31 -13.14 4.93
N GLN A 132 24.76 -13.23 3.70
CA GLN A 132 25.42 -13.66 2.48
C GLN A 132 25.05 -12.71 1.36
N GLU A 133 26.04 -12.09 0.74
CA GLU A 133 25.85 -11.21 -0.41
C GLU A 133 25.31 -12.00 -1.61
N PHE A 134 24.48 -11.36 -2.42
CA PHE A 134 23.98 -11.90 -3.69
C PHE A 134 25.02 -11.74 -4.80
N LYS A 135 24.87 -12.53 -5.88
CA LYS A 135 25.67 -12.42 -7.11
C LYS A 135 24.78 -11.94 -8.26
N THR A 136 23.57 -12.45 -8.32
CA THR A 136 22.55 -12.09 -9.31
C THR A 136 21.57 -11.11 -8.66
N THR A 137 21.32 -9.97 -9.31
CA THR A 137 20.38 -8.98 -8.80
C THR A 137 18.94 -9.31 -9.19
N LEU A 138 18.71 -9.61 -10.46
CA LEU A 138 17.39 -9.92 -11.02
C LEU A 138 17.46 -11.17 -11.88
N HIS A 139 16.50 -12.06 -11.73
CA HIS A 139 16.25 -13.22 -12.58
C HIS A 139 14.76 -13.31 -12.91
N GLY A 140 14.44 -13.80 -14.13
CA GLY A 140 13.06 -13.93 -14.60
C GLY A 140 12.43 -12.61 -15.05
N GLY A 141 11.12 -12.60 -15.21
CA GLY A 141 10.37 -11.45 -15.72
C GLY A 141 8.86 -11.55 -15.57
N LEU A 142 8.16 -10.50 -16.00
CA LEU A 142 6.70 -10.39 -15.89
C LEU A 142 5.99 -11.39 -16.83
N GLU A 143 6.60 -11.76 -17.96
CA GLU A 143 5.97 -12.63 -18.96
C GLU A 143 5.62 -14.01 -18.41
N PHE A 144 6.49 -14.57 -17.55
CA PHE A 144 6.30 -15.90 -16.96
C PHE A 144 5.98 -15.85 -15.46
N GLY A 145 6.00 -14.64 -14.87
CA GLY A 145 5.75 -14.46 -13.44
C GLY A 145 6.82 -15.07 -12.52
N ASP A 146 8.00 -15.38 -13.06
CA ASP A 146 9.13 -16.02 -12.38
C ASP A 146 10.15 -15.00 -11.83
N VAL A 147 9.69 -13.80 -11.51
CA VAL A 147 10.52 -12.71 -10.97
C VAL A 147 11.17 -13.09 -9.67
N SER A 148 12.49 -12.99 -9.60
CA SER A 148 13.29 -13.22 -8.41
C SER A 148 14.37 -12.13 -8.26
N TRP A 149 14.47 -11.56 -7.06
CA TRP A 149 15.45 -10.55 -6.72
C TRP A 149 16.47 -11.07 -5.72
N PHE A 150 17.76 -10.93 -6.05
CA PHE A 150 18.88 -11.33 -5.20
C PHE A 150 18.91 -12.82 -4.82
N PRO A 151 18.67 -13.77 -5.75
CA PRO A 151 18.33 -15.17 -5.45
C PRO A 151 19.35 -15.91 -4.55
N GLU A 152 20.63 -15.55 -4.57
CA GLU A 152 21.65 -16.18 -3.69
C GLU A 152 21.86 -15.42 -2.38
N GLY A 153 21.26 -14.22 -2.26
CA GLY A 153 21.39 -13.37 -1.07
C GLY A 153 20.70 -13.97 0.15
N ARG A 154 21.28 -13.74 1.33
CA ARG A 154 20.67 -14.14 2.61
C ARG A 154 20.74 -13.01 3.62
N LEU A 155 19.62 -12.81 4.33
CA LEU A 155 19.47 -11.76 5.33
C LEU A 155 18.34 -12.11 6.29
N ASN A 156 18.17 -11.31 7.33
CA ASN A 156 16.99 -11.40 8.21
C ASN A 156 16.34 -10.02 8.36
N ALA A 157 15.01 -9.97 8.25
CA ALA A 157 14.26 -8.73 8.34
C ALA A 157 14.37 -8.07 9.72
N SER A 158 14.30 -8.86 10.81
CA SER A 158 14.46 -8.34 12.18
C SER A 158 15.88 -7.79 12.42
N VAL A 159 16.91 -8.41 11.86
CA VAL A 159 18.29 -7.88 11.94
C VAL A 159 18.37 -6.51 11.28
N ASN A 160 17.82 -6.39 10.08
CA ASN A 160 17.82 -5.15 9.32
C ASN A 160 17.01 -4.03 9.98
N ALA A 161 15.87 -4.36 10.59
CA ALA A 161 14.99 -3.37 11.22
C ALA A 161 15.40 -3.03 12.66
N VAL A 162 16.05 -3.94 13.40
CA VAL A 162 16.26 -3.79 14.85
C VAL A 162 17.72 -3.94 15.25
N ASP A 163 18.33 -5.11 15.02
CA ASP A 163 19.64 -5.47 15.61
C ASP A 163 20.73 -4.47 15.24
N ARG A 164 20.87 -4.11 13.95
CA ARG A 164 21.91 -3.19 13.49
C ARG A 164 21.84 -1.82 14.17
N TRP A 165 20.63 -1.36 14.49
CA TRP A 165 20.41 -0.10 15.19
C TRP A 165 20.54 -0.24 16.70
N ALA A 166 20.01 -1.32 17.29
CA ALA A 166 20.13 -1.60 18.72
C ALA A 166 21.59 -1.76 19.16
N PHE A 167 22.43 -2.38 18.33
CA PHE A 167 23.85 -2.49 18.62
C PHE A 167 24.62 -1.17 18.44
N LYS A 168 24.18 -0.33 17.52
CA LYS A 168 24.84 0.96 17.24
C LYS A 168 24.33 2.07 18.16
N TYR A 169 23.02 2.12 18.39
CA TYR A 169 22.33 3.17 19.11
C TYR A 169 21.23 2.60 20.05
N PRO A 170 21.60 1.85 21.11
CA PRO A 170 20.62 1.13 21.94
C PRO A 170 19.57 2.02 22.59
N ASN A 171 19.93 3.27 22.92
CA ASN A 171 19.04 4.22 23.59
C ASN A 171 18.24 5.13 22.61
N ARG A 172 18.41 4.96 21.28
CA ARG A 172 17.65 5.72 20.30
C ARG A 172 16.19 5.25 20.35
N PRO A 173 15.22 6.19 20.42
CA PRO A 173 13.81 5.83 20.30
C PRO A 173 13.50 5.15 18.97
N ALA A 174 12.82 4.00 19.04
CA ALA A 174 12.35 3.24 17.89
C ALA A 174 10.83 3.40 17.71
N ILE A 175 10.07 3.31 18.81
CA ILE A 175 8.61 3.38 18.79
C ILE A 175 8.14 4.47 19.75
N TYR A 176 7.32 5.37 19.23
CA TYR A 176 6.53 6.32 20.00
C TYR A 176 5.09 5.80 20.01
N TYR A 177 4.66 5.27 21.15
CA TYR A 177 3.31 4.75 21.28
C TYR A 177 2.38 5.78 21.89
N GLU A 178 1.29 6.02 21.19
CA GLU A 178 0.18 6.84 21.66
C GLU A 178 -1.06 5.97 21.82
N ALA A 179 -1.43 5.68 23.08
CA ALA A 179 -2.54 4.82 23.43
C ALA A 179 -3.89 5.43 23.03
N ASP A 180 -4.95 4.62 23.08
CA ASP A 180 -6.31 5.13 22.86
C ASP A 180 -6.65 6.25 23.85
N GLU A 181 -6.33 6.04 25.13
CA GLU A 181 -6.47 7.09 26.15
C GLU A 181 -5.34 8.11 26.01
N PRO A 182 -5.67 9.43 26.00
CA PRO A 182 -4.65 10.46 26.02
C PRO A 182 -3.66 10.31 27.17
N ASN A 183 -2.39 10.58 26.92
CA ASN A 183 -1.31 10.56 27.92
C ASN A 183 -0.94 9.20 28.52
N GLN A 184 -1.41 8.09 27.95
CA GLN A 184 -1.05 6.72 28.36
C GLN A 184 -0.05 6.05 27.42
N GLY A 185 0.64 6.82 26.61
CA GLY A 185 1.66 6.32 25.70
C GLY A 185 3.01 6.03 26.38
N ARG A 186 3.91 5.42 25.62
CA ARG A 186 5.31 5.17 26.04
C ARG A 186 6.25 5.23 24.86
N VAL A 187 7.53 5.41 25.13
CA VAL A 187 8.60 5.34 24.13
C VAL A 187 9.38 4.05 24.36
N ILE A 188 9.69 3.34 23.28
CA ILE A 188 10.49 2.12 23.29
C ILE A 188 11.75 2.39 22.46
N THR A 189 12.91 2.15 23.06
CA THR A 189 14.21 2.31 22.40
C THR A 189 14.53 1.08 21.53
N TYR A 190 15.49 1.20 20.59
CA TYR A 190 15.94 0.07 19.79
C TYR A 190 16.50 -1.08 20.63
N GLY A 191 17.19 -0.76 21.74
CA GLY A 191 17.69 -1.77 22.66
C GLY A 191 16.57 -2.52 23.40
N GLU A 192 15.51 -1.82 23.78
CA GLU A 192 14.30 -2.41 24.36
C GLU A 192 13.55 -3.25 23.35
N LEU A 193 13.37 -2.71 22.13
CA LEU A 193 12.71 -3.42 21.03
C LEU A 193 13.41 -4.73 20.72
N LEU A 194 14.75 -4.76 20.65
CA LEU A 194 15.53 -5.99 20.45
C LEU A 194 15.26 -7.03 21.54
N ARG A 195 15.21 -6.60 22.81
CA ARG A 195 14.95 -7.51 23.94
C ARG A 195 13.55 -8.12 23.84
N GLU A 196 12.53 -7.32 23.61
CA GLU A 196 11.14 -7.80 23.58
C GLU A 196 10.87 -8.67 22.33
N VAL A 197 11.40 -8.29 21.17
CA VAL A 197 11.35 -9.11 19.94
C VAL A 197 12.02 -10.46 20.17
N SER A 198 13.18 -10.50 20.84
CA SER A 198 13.91 -11.73 21.11
C SER A 198 13.16 -12.66 22.07
N LYS A 199 12.55 -12.12 23.12
CA LYS A 199 11.75 -12.91 24.06
C LYS A 199 10.51 -13.50 23.37
N CYS A 200 9.77 -12.68 22.61
CA CYS A 200 8.62 -13.14 21.83
C CYS A 200 9.03 -14.23 20.81
N ALA A 201 10.17 -14.07 20.14
CA ALA A 201 10.71 -15.07 19.22
C ALA A 201 10.97 -16.42 19.89
N TYR A 202 11.49 -16.42 21.12
CA TYR A 202 11.64 -17.66 21.91
C TYR A 202 10.30 -18.29 22.24
N VAL A 203 9.31 -17.51 22.66
CA VAL A 203 7.96 -18.02 22.95
C VAL A 203 7.40 -18.73 21.72
N LEU A 204 7.48 -18.11 20.54
CA LEU A 204 7.01 -18.72 19.30
C LEU A 204 7.75 -20.03 18.96
N LYS A 205 9.07 -20.07 19.15
CA LYS A 205 9.85 -21.31 18.97
C LYS A 205 9.40 -22.44 19.92
N GLN A 206 9.03 -22.09 21.17
CA GLN A 206 8.51 -23.06 22.14
C GLN A 206 7.08 -23.51 21.81
N MET A 207 6.27 -22.63 21.20
CA MET A 207 4.94 -22.98 20.64
C MET A 207 5.04 -23.83 19.37
N GLY A 208 6.26 -24.19 18.94
CA GLY A 208 6.48 -25.05 17.79
C GLY A 208 6.62 -24.35 16.45
N VAL A 209 6.61 -23.00 16.41
CA VAL A 209 6.80 -22.24 15.17
C VAL A 209 8.22 -22.41 14.63
N ARG A 210 8.33 -22.68 13.33
CA ARG A 210 9.60 -22.90 12.62
C ARG A 210 9.62 -22.02 11.35
N LYS A 211 10.78 -21.98 10.71
CA LYS A 211 10.96 -21.31 9.40
C LYS A 211 9.93 -21.81 8.41
N GLY A 212 9.23 -20.85 7.76
CA GLY A 212 8.19 -21.10 6.78
C GLY A 212 6.77 -21.30 7.35
N ASP A 213 6.63 -21.53 8.67
CA ASP A 213 5.30 -21.59 9.29
C ASP A 213 4.64 -20.20 9.30
N THR A 214 3.32 -20.17 9.18
CA THR A 214 2.54 -18.95 9.29
C THR A 214 2.03 -18.73 10.72
N VAL A 215 1.99 -17.47 11.14
CA VAL A 215 1.43 -17.05 12.43
C VAL A 215 0.37 -15.98 12.19
N ALA A 216 -0.86 -16.21 12.63
CA ALA A 216 -1.92 -15.23 12.53
C ALA A 216 -1.79 -14.18 13.66
N VAL A 217 -1.87 -12.90 13.28
CA VAL A 217 -1.76 -11.77 14.20
C VAL A 217 -3.07 -10.97 14.17
N TYR A 218 -3.77 -10.93 15.30
CA TYR A 218 -5.02 -10.20 15.48
C TYR A 218 -4.89 -9.25 16.68
N LEU A 219 -4.08 -8.19 16.47
CA LEU A 219 -3.71 -7.21 17.49
C LEU A 219 -4.16 -5.80 17.09
N PRO A 220 -4.61 -4.96 18.03
CA PRO A 220 -4.78 -3.53 17.81
C PRO A 220 -3.42 -2.84 17.53
N MET A 221 -3.45 -1.54 17.21
CA MET A 221 -2.25 -0.74 16.98
C MET A 221 -1.51 -0.43 18.28
N ILE A 222 -0.85 -1.43 18.83
CA ILE A 222 0.00 -1.37 20.03
C ILE A 222 1.44 -1.79 19.68
N PRO A 223 2.44 -1.43 20.49
CA PRO A 223 3.84 -1.82 20.26
C PRO A 223 4.03 -3.33 20.11
N GLU A 224 3.24 -4.11 20.83
CA GLU A 224 3.28 -5.57 20.79
C GLU A 224 2.92 -6.14 19.41
N ALA A 225 2.14 -5.40 18.61
CA ALA A 225 1.92 -5.79 17.21
C ALA A 225 3.23 -5.73 16.41
N ILE A 226 4.00 -4.66 16.53
CA ILE A 226 5.31 -4.54 15.87
C ILE A 226 6.29 -5.59 16.41
N ILE A 227 6.34 -5.78 17.73
CA ILE A 227 7.18 -6.79 18.38
C ILE A 227 6.85 -8.18 17.85
N ALA A 228 5.56 -8.53 17.73
CA ALA A 228 5.12 -9.81 17.20
C ALA A 228 5.57 -10.02 15.74
N LEU A 229 5.33 -9.03 14.86
CA LEU A 229 5.74 -9.12 13.46
C LEU A 229 7.25 -9.37 13.33
N LEU A 230 8.04 -8.58 14.05
CA LEU A 230 9.51 -8.68 14.02
C LEU A 230 10.03 -9.97 14.67
N ALA A 231 9.33 -10.51 15.69
CA ALA A 231 9.65 -11.78 16.32
C ALA A 231 9.38 -12.98 15.39
N ILE A 232 8.27 -12.93 14.65
CA ILE A 232 7.89 -13.94 13.65
C ILE A 232 8.95 -14.02 12.57
N VAL A 233 9.29 -12.90 11.95
CA VAL A 233 10.29 -12.89 10.87
C VAL A 233 11.72 -13.12 11.36
N ARG A 234 11.99 -12.86 12.67
CA ARG A 234 13.28 -13.19 13.28
C ARG A 234 13.61 -14.67 13.22
N ILE A 235 12.61 -15.52 13.41
CA ILE A 235 12.74 -16.98 13.38
C ILE A 235 12.44 -17.59 12.01
N GLY A 236 12.31 -16.75 10.98
CA GLY A 236 12.03 -17.17 9.60
C GLY A 236 10.60 -17.62 9.35
N ALA A 237 9.67 -17.33 10.25
CA ALA A 237 8.25 -17.57 10.05
C ALA A 237 7.58 -16.40 9.29
N VAL A 238 6.36 -16.61 8.84
CA VAL A 238 5.57 -15.71 7.98
C VAL A 238 4.43 -15.11 8.79
N HIS A 239 4.35 -13.80 8.93
CA HIS A 239 3.20 -13.21 9.61
C HIS A 239 2.01 -13.05 8.66
N SER A 240 0.82 -13.39 9.17
CA SER A 240 -0.46 -13.19 8.52
C SER A 240 -1.31 -12.28 9.40
N VAL A 241 -1.25 -10.97 9.11
CA VAL A 241 -1.96 -9.98 9.93
C VAL A 241 -3.40 -9.86 9.49
N VAL A 242 -4.30 -9.95 10.45
CA VAL A 242 -5.73 -9.72 10.26
C VAL A 242 -6.14 -8.49 11.06
N PHE A 243 -6.75 -7.51 10.40
CA PHE A 243 -7.17 -6.28 11.05
C PHE A 243 -8.05 -6.55 12.26
N ALA A 244 -7.67 -6.05 13.44
CA ALA A 244 -8.33 -6.34 14.74
C ALA A 244 -9.76 -5.78 14.89
N GLY A 245 -10.33 -5.35 13.79
CA GLY A 245 -11.71 -4.94 13.68
C GLY A 245 -12.54 -5.86 12.78
N PHE A 246 -11.98 -6.91 12.17
CA PHE A 246 -12.74 -7.86 11.37
C PHE A 246 -13.54 -8.82 12.26
N SER A 247 -14.58 -9.42 11.66
CA SER A 247 -15.41 -10.43 12.32
C SER A 247 -14.67 -11.75 12.56
N SER A 248 -15.24 -12.60 13.39
CA SER A 248 -14.73 -13.95 13.63
C SER A 248 -14.67 -14.81 12.37
N GLU A 249 -15.62 -14.66 11.46
CA GLU A 249 -15.64 -15.36 10.17
C GLU A 249 -14.48 -14.93 9.28
N SER A 250 -14.25 -13.62 9.18
CA SER A 250 -13.13 -13.07 8.43
C SER A 250 -11.77 -13.54 8.98
N LEU A 251 -11.65 -13.61 10.30
CA LEU A 251 -10.45 -14.12 10.97
C LEU A 251 -10.27 -15.61 10.71
N ARG A 252 -11.34 -16.41 10.90
CA ARG A 252 -11.36 -17.85 10.62
C ARG A 252 -10.86 -18.16 9.22
N ASP A 253 -11.44 -17.51 8.22
CA ASP A 253 -11.15 -17.81 6.82
C ASP A 253 -9.68 -17.56 6.49
N ARG A 254 -9.07 -16.52 7.09
CA ARG A 254 -7.64 -16.20 6.89
C ARG A 254 -6.73 -17.16 7.66
N ILE A 255 -7.12 -17.60 8.86
CA ILE A 255 -6.37 -18.63 9.62
C ILE A 255 -6.34 -19.93 8.84
N LEU A 256 -7.48 -20.36 8.28
CA LEU A 256 -7.59 -21.59 7.51
C LEU A 256 -6.83 -21.51 6.18
N ASP A 257 -6.95 -20.42 5.44
CA ASP A 257 -6.24 -20.24 4.17
C ASP A 257 -4.72 -20.13 4.35
N ALA A 258 -4.27 -19.46 5.42
CA ALA A 258 -2.86 -19.36 5.78
C ALA A 258 -2.31 -20.62 6.49
N GLU A 259 -3.16 -21.58 6.88
CA GLU A 259 -2.81 -22.78 7.66
C GLU A 259 -2.08 -22.44 8.99
N SER A 260 -2.45 -21.33 9.63
CA SER A 260 -1.78 -20.84 10.84
C SER A 260 -2.10 -21.72 12.04
N LYS A 261 -1.06 -22.15 12.77
CA LYS A 261 -1.16 -23.02 13.98
C LYS A 261 -1.05 -22.23 15.28
N VAL A 262 -0.64 -20.98 15.20
CA VAL A 262 -0.48 -20.05 16.32
C VAL A 262 -1.21 -18.76 15.99
N VAL A 263 -1.95 -18.22 16.98
CA VAL A 263 -2.61 -16.92 16.92
C VAL A 263 -2.07 -16.03 18.02
N ILE A 264 -1.80 -14.76 17.71
CA ILE A 264 -1.43 -13.74 18.69
C ILE A 264 -2.56 -12.72 18.78
N THR A 265 -3.04 -12.43 19.97
CA THR A 265 -4.16 -11.51 20.21
C THR A 265 -4.01 -10.77 21.55
N THR A 266 -5.02 -9.94 21.89
CA THR A 266 -5.15 -9.29 23.21
C THR A 266 -6.34 -9.88 24.00
N ASP A 267 -6.35 -9.65 25.32
CA ASP A 267 -7.54 -9.84 26.14
C ASP A 267 -8.72 -9.05 25.52
N GLU A 268 -8.57 -7.77 25.42
CA GLU A 268 -9.47 -6.84 24.75
C GLU A 268 -8.65 -5.79 24.00
N GLY A 269 -9.23 -5.17 22.97
CA GLY A 269 -8.68 -4.00 22.31
C GLY A 269 -9.34 -2.72 22.79
N LYS A 270 -8.70 -1.58 22.54
CA LYS A 270 -9.28 -0.25 22.72
C LYS A 270 -9.20 0.54 21.43
N ARG A 271 -10.25 1.29 21.11
CA ARG A 271 -10.25 2.18 19.94
C ARG A 271 -11.36 3.23 20.05
N GLY A 272 -10.97 4.50 20.04
CA GLY A 272 -11.93 5.62 20.09
C GLY A 272 -12.79 5.64 21.35
N GLY A 273 -12.21 5.31 22.50
CA GLY A 273 -12.89 5.21 23.80
C GLY A 273 -13.74 3.95 23.98
N LYS A 274 -13.74 3.03 23.00
CA LYS A 274 -14.52 1.78 23.05
C LYS A 274 -13.63 0.59 23.33
N VAL A 275 -14.14 -0.35 24.15
CA VAL A 275 -13.52 -1.67 24.36
C VAL A 275 -14.02 -2.63 23.29
N ILE A 276 -13.09 -3.41 22.72
CA ILE A 276 -13.35 -4.40 21.68
C ILE A 276 -12.95 -5.77 22.23
N GLY A 277 -13.89 -6.71 22.29
CA GLY A 277 -13.68 -8.07 22.80
C GLY A 277 -12.86 -8.94 21.83
N THR A 278 -11.59 -8.60 21.62
CA THR A 278 -10.70 -9.28 20.65
C THR A 278 -10.54 -10.76 20.95
N LYS A 279 -10.33 -11.14 22.23
CA LYS A 279 -10.20 -12.55 22.64
C LYS A 279 -11.46 -13.35 22.33
N LYS A 280 -12.65 -12.78 22.56
CA LYS A 280 -13.92 -13.42 22.22
C LYS A 280 -14.06 -13.67 20.72
N ILE A 281 -13.68 -12.68 19.90
CA ILE A 281 -13.70 -12.82 18.42
C ILE A 281 -12.75 -13.93 17.98
N VAL A 282 -11.56 -14.00 18.57
CA VAL A 282 -10.59 -15.08 18.30
C VAL A 282 -11.19 -16.43 18.69
N ASP A 283 -11.75 -16.58 19.88
CA ASP A 283 -12.33 -17.84 20.35
C ASP A 283 -13.50 -18.29 19.46
N ASP A 284 -14.34 -17.36 19.00
CA ASP A 284 -15.42 -17.67 18.06
C ASP A 284 -14.87 -18.16 16.71
N ALA A 285 -13.82 -17.55 16.18
CA ALA A 285 -13.14 -18.00 14.98
C ALA A 285 -12.54 -19.40 15.14
N LEU A 286 -11.89 -19.65 16.29
CA LEU A 286 -11.17 -20.91 16.56
C LEU A 286 -12.08 -22.12 16.74
N LYS A 287 -13.39 -21.96 16.94
CA LYS A 287 -14.35 -23.08 16.93
C LYS A 287 -14.28 -23.90 15.64
N SER A 288 -13.85 -23.26 14.55
CA SER A 288 -13.71 -23.88 13.21
C SER A 288 -12.26 -24.02 12.74
N CYS A 289 -11.27 -23.77 13.61
CA CYS A 289 -9.84 -23.84 13.28
C CYS A 289 -9.13 -24.87 14.17
N PRO A 290 -9.35 -26.18 13.98
CA PRO A 290 -8.88 -27.25 14.88
C PRO A 290 -7.34 -27.37 14.91
N ASP A 291 -6.64 -26.83 13.89
CA ASP A 291 -5.19 -26.89 13.77
C ASP A 291 -4.46 -25.83 14.57
N VAL A 292 -5.16 -24.78 15.06
CA VAL A 292 -4.59 -23.80 15.98
C VAL A 292 -4.37 -24.46 17.35
N LYS A 293 -3.10 -24.59 17.73
CA LYS A 293 -2.71 -25.26 18.96
C LYS A 293 -2.38 -24.28 20.09
N ASN A 294 -1.94 -23.07 19.76
CA ASN A 294 -1.52 -22.08 20.74
C ASN A 294 -2.09 -20.69 20.42
N VAL A 295 -2.52 -19.99 21.48
CA VAL A 295 -2.95 -18.59 21.42
C VAL A 295 -2.13 -17.79 22.43
N LEU A 296 -1.35 -16.82 21.95
CA LEU A 296 -0.58 -15.91 22.79
C LEU A 296 -1.38 -14.64 23.03
N VAL A 297 -1.73 -14.36 24.29
CA VAL A 297 -2.66 -13.29 24.67
C VAL A 297 -1.93 -12.18 25.42
N PHE A 298 -1.91 -10.96 24.87
CA PHE A 298 -1.38 -9.77 25.54
C PHE A 298 -2.45 -9.10 26.39
N LYS A 299 -2.13 -8.73 27.62
CA LYS A 299 -3.02 -7.99 28.52
C LYS A 299 -3.03 -6.50 28.17
N ARG A 300 -3.97 -6.06 27.33
CA ARG A 300 -4.12 -4.63 26.99
C ARG A 300 -5.00 -3.89 27.97
N THR A 301 -6.10 -4.48 28.40
CA THR A 301 -7.01 -3.90 29.41
C THR A 301 -6.76 -4.47 30.80
N GLY A 302 -6.17 -5.64 30.91
CA GLY A 302 -5.98 -6.36 32.16
C GLY A 302 -7.25 -7.08 32.62
N ASN A 303 -8.22 -7.28 31.70
CA ASN A 303 -9.43 -8.04 32.00
C ASN A 303 -9.08 -9.53 32.08
N GLU A 304 -9.16 -10.10 33.30
CA GLU A 304 -8.89 -11.52 33.53
C GLU A 304 -10.14 -12.40 33.37
N ASP A 305 -11.31 -11.78 33.22
CA ASP A 305 -12.58 -12.50 33.00
C ASP A 305 -12.79 -12.90 31.52
N VAL A 306 -11.83 -12.62 30.65
CA VAL A 306 -11.90 -13.08 29.27
C VAL A 306 -11.83 -14.61 29.20
N PRO A 307 -12.55 -15.25 28.24
CA PRO A 307 -12.45 -16.70 28.04
C PRO A 307 -11.00 -17.13 27.86
N PHE A 308 -10.56 -18.12 28.62
CA PHE A 308 -9.19 -18.63 28.57
C PHE A 308 -9.19 -20.16 28.58
N THR A 309 -8.67 -20.80 27.54
CA THR A 309 -8.64 -22.23 27.40
C THR A 309 -7.29 -22.80 27.87
N PRO A 310 -7.22 -23.49 29.04
CA PRO A 310 -5.98 -24.06 29.54
C PRO A 310 -5.32 -25.00 28.53
N GLY A 311 -3.99 -24.88 28.40
CA GLY A 311 -3.20 -25.71 27.46
C GLY A 311 -3.20 -25.23 26.01
N ARG A 312 -4.07 -24.29 25.66
CA ARG A 312 -4.09 -23.60 24.34
C ARG A 312 -3.69 -22.14 24.48
N ASP A 313 -4.21 -21.44 25.48
CA ASP A 313 -4.04 -20.00 25.68
C ASP A 313 -2.94 -19.72 26.69
N PHE A 314 -2.09 -18.75 26.40
CA PHE A 314 -0.92 -18.40 27.19
C PHE A 314 -0.81 -16.88 27.32
N TRP A 315 -0.53 -16.39 28.52
CA TRP A 315 -0.33 -14.96 28.75
C TRP A 315 1.04 -14.51 28.24
N TRP A 316 1.05 -13.50 27.38
CA TRP A 316 2.27 -12.94 26.78
C TRP A 316 3.35 -12.61 27.81
N HIS A 317 3.00 -11.89 28.88
CA HIS A 317 3.93 -11.43 29.89
C HIS A 317 4.52 -12.59 30.72
N GLU A 318 3.76 -13.64 30.98
CA GLU A 318 4.24 -14.83 31.69
C GLU A 318 5.20 -15.64 30.83
N GLU A 319 4.84 -15.81 29.54
CA GLU A 319 5.68 -16.59 28.63
C GLU A 319 6.97 -15.85 28.30
N THR A 320 6.94 -14.56 27.99
CA THR A 320 8.15 -13.78 27.63
C THR A 320 9.11 -13.64 28.81
N ALA A 321 8.62 -13.64 30.06
CA ALA A 321 9.46 -13.58 31.25
C ALA A 321 10.39 -14.80 31.43
N LYS A 322 10.08 -15.93 30.80
CA LYS A 322 10.85 -17.18 30.90
C LYS A 322 12.14 -17.20 30.09
N TYR A 323 12.33 -16.25 29.14
CA TYR A 323 13.36 -16.34 28.13
C TYR A 323 14.39 -15.19 28.20
N PRO A 324 15.62 -15.45 27.73
CA PRO A 324 16.68 -14.46 27.70
C PRO A 324 16.40 -13.35 26.66
N PRO A 325 17.04 -12.17 26.81
CA PRO A 325 16.76 -10.99 25.99
C PRO A 325 17.40 -11.01 24.59
N TYR A 326 17.93 -12.15 24.14
CA TYR A 326 18.47 -12.29 22.78
C TYR A 326 18.20 -13.68 22.23
N CYS A 327 17.49 -13.73 21.11
CA CYS A 327 17.24 -14.91 20.30
C CYS A 327 18.01 -14.80 18.98
N ALA A 328 18.81 -15.78 18.62
CA ALA A 328 19.55 -15.77 17.36
C ALA A 328 18.58 -15.73 16.17
N PRO A 329 18.81 -14.82 15.20
CA PRO A 329 17.97 -14.72 14.01
C PRO A 329 18.24 -15.89 13.04
N GLU A 330 17.20 -16.27 12.31
CA GLU A 330 17.30 -17.24 11.21
C GLU A 330 17.85 -16.55 9.96
N SER A 331 18.77 -17.21 9.25
CA SER A 331 19.28 -16.69 7.98
C SER A 331 18.32 -17.06 6.84
N MET A 332 17.64 -16.07 6.26
CA MET A 332 16.62 -16.27 5.25
C MET A 332 17.19 -16.08 3.85
N ASN A 333 16.71 -16.85 2.87
CA ASN A 333 16.95 -16.51 1.48
C ASN A 333 16.17 -15.22 1.13
N SER A 334 16.68 -14.47 0.17
CA SER A 334 16.06 -13.23 -0.30
C SER A 334 14.61 -13.40 -0.74
N GLU A 335 14.27 -14.52 -1.37
CA GLU A 335 12.94 -14.87 -1.86
C GLU A 335 12.11 -15.73 -0.89
N ASP A 336 12.61 -16.02 0.32
CA ASP A 336 11.77 -16.66 1.35
C ASP A 336 10.60 -15.73 1.72
N PRO A 337 9.37 -16.27 1.90
CA PRO A 337 8.20 -15.49 2.28
C PRO A 337 8.43 -14.68 3.55
N LEU A 338 7.98 -13.43 3.55
CA LEU A 338 8.04 -12.52 4.70
C LEU A 338 6.68 -12.42 5.39
N PHE A 339 5.64 -12.17 4.60
CA PHE A 339 4.27 -12.06 5.11
C PHE A 339 3.20 -12.35 4.06
N LEU A 340 2.01 -12.61 4.58
CA LEU A 340 0.76 -12.67 3.83
C LEU A 340 -0.12 -11.51 4.25
N LEU A 341 -0.66 -10.79 3.28
CA LEU A 341 -1.67 -9.77 3.55
C LEU A 341 -2.88 -9.98 2.65
N TYR A 342 -4.04 -10.15 3.30
CA TYR A 342 -5.28 -10.49 2.61
C TYR A 342 -5.98 -9.27 2.06
N THR A 343 -6.22 -9.28 0.75
CA THR A 343 -7.01 -8.27 0.04
C THR A 343 -8.35 -8.82 -0.41
N SER A 344 -9.34 -7.93 -0.58
CA SER A 344 -10.64 -8.31 -1.15
C SER A 344 -10.46 -8.71 -2.61
N GLY A 345 -10.87 -9.91 -2.98
CA GLY A 345 -10.87 -10.36 -4.37
C GLY A 345 -12.18 -10.01 -5.10
N SER A 346 -12.12 -9.79 -6.41
CA SER A 346 -13.31 -9.66 -7.28
C SER A 346 -14.22 -10.88 -7.22
N THR A 347 -13.68 -12.06 -6.91
CA THR A 347 -14.40 -13.35 -6.80
C THR A 347 -15.04 -13.60 -5.42
N GLY A 348 -14.97 -12.65 -4.48
CA GLY A 348 -15.57 -12.74 -3.14
C GLY A 348 -14.71 -13.45 -2.08
N LYS A 349 -13.74 -14.29 -2.45
CA LYS A 349 -12.79 -14.88 -1.49
C LYS A 349 -11.55 -14.00 -1.34
N PRO A 350 -11.06 -13.75 -0.11
CA PRO A 350 -9.84 -13.01 0.12
C PRO A 350 -8.64 -13.64 -0.62
N LYS A 351 -7.67 -12.81 -1.03
CA LYS A 351 -6.40 -13.23 -1.63
C LYS A 351 -5.28 -12.97 -0.64
N GLY A 352 -4.56 -13.98 -0.20
CA GLY A 352 -3.34 -13.85 0.57
C GLY A 352 -2.18 -13.39 -0.34
N VAL A 353 -1.96 -12.09 -0.45
CA VAL A 353 -0.85 -11.53 -1.23
C VAL A 353 0.45 -11.83 -0.49
N MET A 354 1.38 -12.52 -1.15
CA MET A 354 2.66 -12.93 -0.56
C MET A 354 3.80 -12.00 -1.00
N HIS A 355 4.49 -11.44 -0.02
CA HIS A 355 5.74 -10.70 -0.22
C HIS A 355 6.94 -11.50 0.29
N THR A 356 8.08 -11.34 -0.42
CA THR A 356 9.34 -11.98 -0.07
C THR A 356 10.29 -11.02 0.64
N THR A 357 11.30 -11.56 1.30
CA THR A 357 12.09 -10.84 2.31
C THR A 357 12.88 -9.66 1.71
N ALA A 358 13.87 -9.92 0.86
CA ALA A 358 14.82 -8.87 0.48
C ALA A 358 14.20 -7.77 -0.39
N GLY A 359 13.43 -8.17 -1.42
CA GLY A 359 12.85 -7.22 -2.35
C GLY A 359 11.87 -6.25 -1.69
N TYR A 360 11.02 -6.77 -0.79
CA TYR A 360 10.10 -5.93 -0.04
C TYR A 360 10.82 -4.95 0.91
N LEU A 361 11.81 -5.45 1.69
CA LEU A 361 12.59 -4.60 2.58
C LEU A 361 13.31 -3.48 1.83
N LEU A 362 13.88 -3.78 0.66
CA LEU A 362 14.54 -2.78 -0.18
C LEU A 362 13.58 -1.71 -0.68
N GLY A 363 12.40 -2.11 -1.18
CA GLY A 363 11.38 -1.16 -1.62
C GLY A 363 10.88 -0.26 -0.48
N ALA A 364 10.63 -0.85 0.71
CA ALA A 364 10.23 -0.10 1.89
C ALA A 364 11.31 0.91 2.33
N ALA A 365 12.56 0.49 2.41
CA ALA A 365 13.68 1.38 2.77
C ALA A 365 13.91 2.48 1.73
N ALA A 366 13.90 2.13 0.43
CA ALA A 366 14.12 3.09 -0.66
C ALA A 366 13.00 4.14 -0.72
N THR A 367 11.74 3.74 -0.59
CA THR A 367 10.62 4.70 -0.59
C THR A 367 10.58 5.53 0.69
N GLY A 368 10.87 4.95 1.85
CA GLY A 368 11.06 5.73 3.09
C GLY A 368 12.12 6.81 2.93
N LYS A 369 13.26 6.45 2.34
CA LYS A 369 14.39 7.36 2.13
C LYS A 369 14.08 8.46 1.12
N TYR A 370 13.54 8.14 -0.05
CA TYR A 370 13.45 9.10 -1.14
C TYR A 370 12.07 9.76 -1.29
N VAL A 371 10.97 9.08 -0.95
CA VAL A 371 9.63 9.67 -1.01
C VAL A 371 9.37 10.58 0.19
N PHE A 372 9.69 10.08 1.40
CA PHE A 372 9.46 10.82 2.65
C PHE A 372 10.68 11.57 3.16
N ASP A 373 11.82 11.44 2.47
CA ASP A 373 13.10 12.05 2.88
C ASP A 373 13.43 11.77 4.36
N LEU A 374 13.24 10.48 4.76
CA LEU A 374 13.52 10.06 6.12
C LEU A 374 15.02 10.15 6.44
N GLN A 375 15.36 10.80 7.55
CA GLN A 375 16.70 11.05 8.00
C GLN A 375 16.88 10.77 9.48
N GLU A 376 18.11 10.71 9.92
CA GLU A 376 18.42 10.53 11.34
C GLU A 376 17.74 11.59 12.22
N GLY A 377 17.01 11.15 13.22
CA GLY A 377 16.26 11.99 14.15
C GLY A 377 14.83 12.33 13.70
N ASP A 378 14.40 11.85 12.54
CA ASP A 378 13.01 11.97 12.11
C ASP A 378 12.09 11.00 12.87
N ILE A 379 10.80 11.34 12.90
CA ILE A 379 9.73 10.52 13.44
C ILE A 379 8.64 10.41 12.40
N MET A 380 8.48 9.20 11.84
CA MET A 380 7.45 8.90 10.87
C MET A 380 6.11 8.67 11.57
N GLY A 381 5.15 9.55 11.35
CA GLY A 381 3.77 9.45 11.83
C GLY A 381 2.85 8.95 10.73
N THR A 382 2.62 7.66 10.66
CA THR A 382 1.68 7.06 9.71
C THR A 382 0.38 6.73 10.42
N ALA A 383 -0.71 7.39 10.03
CA ALA A 383 -2.05 7.09 10.51
C ALA A 383 -2.62 5.86 9.77
N GLY A 384 -1.96 4.73 9.93
CA GLY A 384 -2.27 3.45 9.29
C GLY A 384 -2.24 2.30 10.28
N ASP A 385 -2.96 1.23 9.97
CA ASP A 385 -3.05 0.02 10.78
C ASP A 385 -2.21 -1.10 10.16
N VAL A 386 -1.55 -1.93 11.00
CA VAL A 386 -0.78 -3.09 10.53
C VAL A 386 -1.65 -4.13 9.82
N GLY A 387 -2.96 -4.09 9.94
CA GLY A 387 -3.89 -4.88 9.14
C GLY A 387 -3.92 -4.51 7.65
N TRP A 388 -3.21 -3.43 7.24
CA TRP A 388 -3.10 -2.94 5.88
C TRP A 388 -1.64 -2.79 5.45
N ILE A 389 -1.39 -2.78 4.14
CA ILE A 389 -0.02 -2.65 3.62
C ILE A 389 0.64 -1.33 4.06
N THR A 390 -0.12 -0.26 4.22
CA THR A 390 0.39 1.03 4.70
C THR A 390 1.01 0.92 6.09
N GLY A 391 0.35 0.19 7.00
CA GLY A 391 0.90 -0.10 8.33
C GLY A 391 2.14 -0.98 8.26
N HIS A 392 2.13 -2.03 7.45
CA HIS A 392 3.32 -2.87 7.24
C HIS A 392 4.52 -2.04 6.77
N THR A 393 4.34 -1.31 5.66
CA THR A 393 5.47 -0.63 5.01
C THR A 393 5.91 0.62 5.78
N TYR A 394 4.99 1.50 6.22
CA TYR A 394 5.34 2.83 6.72
C TYR A 394 5.10 3.05 8.22
N VAL A 395 4.54 2.07 8.96
CA VAL A 395 4.63 2.05 10.42
C VAL A 395 5.73 1.11 10.88
N VAL A 396 5.87 -0.08 10.27
CA VAL A 396 6.82 -1.10 10.73
C VAL A 396 8.15 -1.00 9.98
N TYR A 397 8.16 -1.36 8.68
CA TYR A 397 9.43 -1.67 8.02
C TYR A 397 10.23 -0.44 7.61
N ALA A 398 9.70 0.50 6.84
CA ALA A 398 10.47 1.62 6.31
C ALA A 398 11.17 2.46 7.40
N PRO A 399 10.49 2.95 8.46
CA PRO A 399 11.16 3.73 9.49
C PRO A 399 12.20 2.93 10.26
N LEU A 400 11.88 1.68 10.64
CA LEU A 400 12.81 0.84 11.41
C LEU A 400 14.02 0.41 10.58
N LEU A 401 13.86 0.12 9.28
CA LEU A 401 14.96 -0.13 8.36
C LEU A 401 15.92 1.06 8.26
N LEU A 402 15.42 2.27 8.35
CA LEU A 402 16.22 3.49 8.26
C LEU A 402 16.73 3.99 9.63
N GLY A 403 16.39 3.30 10.72
CA GLY A 403 16.85 3.65 12.06
C GLY A 403 16.24 4.92 12.63
N VAL A 404 15.06 5.31 12.13
CA VAL A 404 14.28 6.47 12.61
C VAL A 404 13.16 6.02 13.55
N GLY A 405 12.49 6.95 14.21
CA GLY A 405 11.37 6.67 15.08
C GLY A 405 10.08 6.45 14.29
N THR A 406 9.24 5.54 14.74
CA THR A 406 7.88 5.35 14.21
C THR A 406 6.82 5.63 15.26
N LEU A 407 5.75 6.31 14.86
CA LEU A 407 4.58 6.55 15.70
C LEU A 407 3.59 5.39 15.56
N VAL A 408 3.25 4.77 16.67
CA VAL A 408 2.18 3.76 16.77
C VAL A 408 0.98 4.41 17.46
N PHE A 409 -0.08 4.63 16.71
CA PHE A 409 -1.27 5.32 17.16
C PHE A 409 -2.46 4.36 17.24
N GLU A 410 -2.92 4.08 18.45
CA GLU A 410 -3.99 3.10 18.70
C GLU A 410 -5.40 3.66 18.49
N SER A 411 -5.60 4.96 18.67
CA SER A 411 -6.90 5.60 18.72
C SER A 411 -7.52 5.90 17.34
N THR A 412 -8.47 6.83 17.34
CA THR A 412 -9.08 7.40 16.13
C THR A 412 -8.79 8.90 16.07
N PRO A 413 -8.88 9.54 14.88
CA PRO A 413 -8.66 10.98 14.77
C PRO A 413 -9.68 11.83 15.54
N ALA A 414 -10.81 11.25 15.94
CA ALA A 414 -11.93 11.94 16.59
C ALA A 414 -12.01 11.73 18.12
N TYR A 415 -11.13 10.94 18.72
CA TYR A 415 -11.21 10.63 20.16
C TYR A 415 -9.98 11.13 20.94
N PRO A 416 -10.17 11.81 22.07
CA PRO A 416 -11.47 12.24 22.67
C PRO A 416 -12.12 13.40 21.92
N ASN A 417 -11.38 14.06 21.03
CA ASN A 417 -11.85 15.13 20.15
C ASN A 417 -10.99 15.18 18.87
N PHE A 418 -11.34 16.05 17.91
CA PHE A 418 -10.67 16.14 16.61
C PHE A 418 -9.26 16.80 16.64
N SER A 419 -8.76 17.22 17.80
CA SER A 419 -7.36 17.67 17.96
C SER A 419 -6.38 16.51 18.07
N ARG A 420 -6.85 15.27 18.26
CA ARG A 420 -6.04 14.12 18.68
C ARG A 420 -4.80 13.87 17.85
N TYR A 421 -4.89 13.99 16.53
CA TYR A 421 -3.71 13.87 15.66
C TYR A 421 -2.71 15.01 15.88
N TRP A 422 -3.21 16.23 15.99
CA TRP A 422 -2.38 17.42 16.13
C TRP A 422 -1.68 17.49 17.47
N GLU A 423 -2.36 17.11 18.54
CA GLU A 423 -1.76 16.91 19.87
C GLU A 423 -0.62 15.89 19.82
N THR A 424 -0.83 14.78 19.12
CA THR A 424 0.17 13.72 18.95
C THR A 424 1.38 14.21 18.15
N VAL A 425 1.15 14.96 17.07
CA VAL A 425 2.22 15.58 16.28
C VAL A 425 3.05 16.55 17.11
N GLU A 426 2.39 17.43 17.87
CA GLU A 426 3.06 18.39 18.76
C GLU A 426 3.86 17.70 19.85
N LYS A 427 3.25 16.73 20.55
CA LYS A 427 3.83 15.98 21.67
C LYS A 427 5.11 15.25 21.27
N HIS A 428 5.08 14.52 20.15
CA HIS A 428 6.18 13.68 19.71
C HIS A 428 7.10 14.36 18.71
N LYS A 429 6.77 15.59 18.27
CA LYS A 429 7.53 16.32 17.24
C LYS A 429 7.66 15.52 15.95
N VAL A 430 6.54 14.95 15.51
CA VAL A 430 6.45 14.19 14.26
C VAL A 430 6.92 15.02 13.08
N THR A 431 7.75 14.45 12.22
CA THR A 431 8.38 15.17 11.09
C THR A 431 7.74 14.85 9.74
N GLN A 432 7.24 13.63 9.57
CA GLN A 432 6.44 13.22 8.41
C GLN A 432 5.08 12.72 8.90
N PHE A 433 3.98 13.19 8.29
CA PHE A 433 2.63 12.74 8.64
C PHE A 433 1.92 12.18 7.40
N TYR A 434 1.61 10.89 7.43
CA TYR A 434 1.07 10.12 6.31
C TYR A 434 -0.30 9.56 6.65
N VAL A 435 -1.34 9.95 5.91
CA VAL A 435 -2.73 9.72 6.30
C VAL A 435 -3.64 9.58 5.08
N ALA A 436 -4.74 8.83 5.23
CA ALA A 436 -5.73 8.68 4.17
C ALA A 436 -6.59 9.96 3.99
N PRO A 437 -6.96 10.35 2.74
CA PRO A 437 -7.86 11.46 2.46
C PRO A 437 -9.19 11.42 3.21
N THR A 438 -9.73 10.23 3.45
CA THR A 438 -10.95 10.05 4.28
C THR A 438 -10.80 10.65 5.68
N ALA A 439 -9.67 10.44 6.35
CA ALA A 439 -9.42 11.05 7.65
C ALA A 439 -9.24 12.57 7.55
N LEU A 440 -8.59 13.06 6.50
CA LEU A 440 -8.43 14.49 6.24
C LEU A 440 -9.79 15.17 5.99
N ARG A 441 -10.69 14.54 5.22
CA ARG A 441 -12.07 15.06 5.01
C ARG A 441 -12.83 15.15 6.33
N LEU A 442 -12.73 14.14 7.19
CA LEU A 442 -13.34 14.14 8.52
C LEU A 442 -12.82 15.31 9.37
N LEU A 443 -11.51 15.53 9.41
CA LEU A 443 -10.88 16.59 10.18
C LEU A 443 -11.21 17.98 9.60
N LYS A 444 -11.22 18.15 8.27
CA LYS A 444 -11.65 19.36 7.59
C LYS A 444 -13.11 19.69 7.93
N LYS A 445 -14.00 18.68 7.90
CA LYS A 445 -15.43 18.84 8.28
C LYS A 445 -15.58 19.27 9.74
N ALA A 446 -14.77 18.77 10.65
CA ALA A 446 -14.80 19.14 12.07
C ALA A 446 -14.41 20.60 12.32
N GLY A 447 -13.57 21.17 11.45
CA GLY A 447 -13.20 22.57 11.42
C GLY A 447 -11.82 22.90 11.97
N ASP A 448 -11.28 24.02 11.50
CA ASP A 448 -9.90 24.45 11.72
C ASP A 448 -9.57 24.78 13.18
N LYS A 449 -10.57 25.00 14.03
CA LYS A 449 -10.42 25.25 15.46
C LYS A 449 -9.65 24.13 16.20
N TYR A 450 -9.67 22.92 15.65
CA TYR A 450 -8.98 21.77 16.23
C TYR A 450 -7.49 21.70 15.86
N ILE A 451 -7.01 22.54 14.93
CA ILE A 451 -5.59 22.58 14.49
C ILE A 451 -4.78 23.60 15.32
N ASN A 452 -5.21 23.90 16.54
CA ASN A 452 -4.53 24.88 17.41
C ASN A 452 -3.37 24.24 18.18
N HIS A 453 -2.36 23.75 17.44
CA HIS A 453 -1.19 23.04 17.97
C HIS A 453 0.09 23.47 17.25
N ASP A 454 1.24 23.25 17.90
CA ASP A 454 2.54 23.48 17.25
C ASP A 454 2.88 22.32 16.29
N LEU A 455 2.62 22.54 15.01
CA LEU A 455 2.92 21.59 13.93
C LEU A 455 4.23 21.94 13.20
N SER A 456 5.08 22.81 13.77
CA SER A 456 6.31 23.30 13.13
C SER A 456 7.36 22.21 12.86
N SER A 457 7.26 21.07 13.55
CA SER A 457 8.11 19.90 13.31
C SER A 457 7.83 19.20 11.96
N LEU A 458 6.62 19.34 11.42
CA LEU A 458 6.25 18.71 10.16
C LEU A 458 7.07 19.27 8.98
N ARG A 459 7.62 18.38 8.17
CA ARG A 459 8.30 18.65 6.90
C ARG A 459 7.53 18.07 5.70
N VAL A 460 7.04 16.83 5.83
CA VAL A 460 6.32 16.12 4.78
C VAL A 460 4.92 15.79 5.25
N LEU A 461 3.96 16.06 4.38
CA LEU A 461 2.57 15.65 4.53
C LEU A 461 2.23 14.63 3.43
N GLY A 462 1.86 13.43 3.80
CA GLY A 462 1.58 12.37 2.84
C GLY A 462 0.09 12.02 2.75
N SER A 463 -0.33 11.60 1.55
CA SER A 463 -1.67 11.10 1.26
C SER A 463 -1.60 9.68 0.69
N VAL A 464 -2.53 8.80 1.11
CA VAL A 464 -2.50 7.36 0.78
C VAL A 464 -3.88 6.73 0.67
N GLY A 465 -3.98 5.73 -0.21
CA GLY A 465 -5.07 4.75 -0.25
C GLY A 465 -6.24 5.11 -1.16
N GLU A 466 -6.40 6.37 -1.50
CA GLU A 466 -7.37 6.89 -2.47
C GLU A 466 -6.87 8.21 -3.06
N PRO A 467 -7.31 8.62 -4.25
CA PRO A 467 -6.98 9.96 -4.77
C PRO A 467 -7.49 11.05 -3.81
N ILE A 468 -6.65 12.05 -3.57
CA ILE A 468 -7.03 13.20 -2.75
C ILE A 468 -7.70 14.27 -3.61
N ALA A 469 -8.88 14.74 -3.20
CA ALA A 469 -9.53 15.86 -3.86
C ALA A 469 -8.73 17.14 -3.69
N GLU A 470 -8.68 17.98 -4.75
CA GLU A 470 -7.92 19.24 -4.79
C GLU A 470 -8.20 20.14 -3.59
N GLU A 471 -9.46 20.29 -3.20
CA GLU A 471 -9.87 21.11 -2.06
C GLU A 471 -9.39 20.59 -0.70
N VAL A 472 -9.23 19.25 -0.57
CA VAL A 472 -8.68 18.61 0.64
C VAL A 472 -7.17 18.76 0.66
N TRP A 473 -6.53 18.62 -0.49
CA TRP A 473 -5.10 18.84 -0.66
C TRP A 473 -4.70 20.28 -0.30
N LYS A 474 -5.45 21.28 -0.83
CA LYS A 474 -5.23 22.70 -0.52
C LYS A 474 -5.40 22.98 0.97
N TRP A 475 -6.47 22.47 1.58
CA TRP A 475 -6.68 22.59 3.02
C TRP A 475 -5.53 21.98 3.83
N TYR A 476 -5.06 20.79 3.42
CA TYR A 476 -3.96 20.10 4.08
C TYR A 476 -2.66 20.91 3.99
N ASN A 477 -2.37 21.47 2.82
CA ASN A 477 -1.23 22.34 2.60
C ASN A 477 -1.31 23.63 3.44
N GLU A 478 -2.44 24.35 3.39
CA GLU A 478 -2.59 25.67 3.98
C GLU A 478 -2.79 25.64 5.49
N LYS A 479 -3.65 24.74 5.99
CA LYS A 479 -4.04 24.72 7.40
C LYS A 479 -3.11 23.89 8.25
N VAL A 480 -2.72 22.70 7.79
CA VAL A 480 -1.82 21.80 8.51
C VAL A 480 -0.36 22.15 8.22
N GLY A 481 0.01 22.21 6.96
CA GLY A 481 1.38 22.48 6.50
C GLY A 481 1.78 23.95 6.58
N LYS A 482 0.83 24.87 6.64
CA LYS A 482 1.03 26.33 6.59
C LYS A 482 1.89 26.77 5.38
N GLY A 483 1.79 26.04 4.26
CA GLY A 483 2.60 26.24 3.06
C GLY A 483 4.11 25.93 3.24
N ASN A 484 4.51 25.33 4.37
CA ASN A 484 5.91 25.05 4.70
C ASN A 484 6.30 23.57 4.59
N CYS A 485 5.32 22.70 4.34
CA CYS A 485 5.51 21.25 4.19
C CYS A 485 5.37 20.86 2.74
N HIS A 486 6.16 19.88 2.31
CA HIS A 486 5.96 19.28 1.00
C HIS A 486 4.88 18.18 1.08
N ILE A 487 3.88 18.23 0.17
CA ILE A 487 2.86 17.20 0.10
C ILE A 487 3.30 16.11 -0.87
N VAL A 488 3.24 14.85 -0.41
CA VAL A 488 3.47 13.67 -1.23
C VAL A 488 2.16 12.87 -1.34
N ASP A 489 1.51 12.96 -2.49
CA ASP A 489 0.33 12.16 -2.82
C ASP A 489 0.78 10.88 -3.52
N THR A 490 0.58 9.75 -2.88
CA THR A 490 1.22 8.49 -3.28
C THR A 490 0.23 7.53 -3.90
N TYR A 491 0.61 6.92 -5.02
CA TYR A 491 -0.10 5.80 -5.61
C TYR A 491 0.70 4.50 -5.46
N TRP A 492 0.04 3.48 -4.93
CA TRP A 492 0.53 2.12 -4.78
C TRP A 492 -0.57 1.16 -4.30
N GLN A 493 -0.25 -0.11 -4.26
CA GLN A 493 -1.16 -1.19 -3.92
C GLN A 493 -0.53 -2.15 -2.90
N THR A 494 -1.34 -3.00 -2.27
CA THR A 494 -0.82 -4.10 -1.45
C THR A 494 0.18 -4.93 -2.25
N GLU A 495 -0.14 -5.21 -3.49
CA GLU A 495 0.63 -6.03 -4.42
C GLU A 495 1.94 -5.36 -4.86
N THR A 496 2.02 -4.04 -4.86
CA THR A 496 3.28 -3.35 -5.21
C THR A 496 4.27 -3.28 -4.06
N GLY A 497 3.81 -3.44 -2.82
CA GLY A 497 4.61 -3.48 -1.60
C GLY A 497 5.14 -2.12 -1.13
N SER A 498 5.34 -1.16 -2.01
CA SER A 498 5.77 0.20 -1.74
C SER A 498 5.26 1.17 -2.80
N ASN A 499 5.46 2.48 -2.61
CA ASN A 499 5.02 3.53 -3.53
C ASN A 499 5.60 3.32 -4.93
N VAL A 500 4.79 3.49 -5.97
CA VAL A 500 5.17 3.30 -7.38
C VAL A 500 5.06 4.57 -8.22
N ILE A 501 4.08 5.44 -7.96
CA ILE A 501 3.98 6.77 -8.57
C ILE A 501 3.76 7.77 -7.44
N THR A 502 4.62 8.78 -7.32
CA THR A 502 4.64 9.66 -6.15
C THR A 502 5.57 10.85 -6.33
N PRO A 503 5.26 12.01 -5.79
CA PRO A 503 6.26 13.06 -5.62
C PRO A 503 7.39 12.59 -4.69
N LEU A 504 8.58 13.12 -4.87
CA LEU A 504 9.69 12.95 -3.95
C LEU A 504 9.83 14.22 -3.10
N ALA A 505 9.82 14.06 -1.77
CA ALA A 505 9.83 15.18 -0.85
C ALA A 505 11.07 16.08 -1.06
N GLY A 506 10.80 17.36 -1.21
CA GLY A 506 11.84 18.36 -1.46
C GLY A 506 12.33 18.46 -2.91
N ILE A 507 11.78 17.66 -3.84
CA ILE A 507 12.29 17.54 -5.22
C ILE A 507 11.21 17.85 -6.26
N THR A 508 10.05 17.20 -6.19
CA THR A 508 9.05 17.21 -7.25
C THR A 508 8.03 18.33 -7.06
N PRO A 509 7.90 19.30 -7.97
CA PRO A 509 6.72 20.18 -7.96
C PRO A 509 5.45 19.37 -8.02
N THR A 510 4.38 19.79 -7.34
CA THR A 510 3.16 19.00 -7.19
C THR A 510 1.94 19.68 -7.80
N LYS A 511 1.00 18.88 -8.27
CA LYS A 511 -0.34 19.33 -8.67
C LYS A 511 -1.36 18.64 -7.75
N PRO A 512 -2.28 19.38 -7.13
CA PRO A 512 -3.28 18.80 -6.24
C PRO A 512 -4.08 17.67 -6.90
N GLY A 513 -4.04 16.45 -6.33
CA GLY A 513 -4.70 15.27 -6.85
C GLY A 513 -3.91 14.43 -7.86
N SER A 514 -2.72 14.88 -8.27
CA SER A 514 -1.82 14.09 -9.11
C SER A 514 -0.83 13.28 -8.28
N ALA A 515 -0.65 12.00 -8.61
CA ALA A 515 0.44 11.18 -8.07
C ALA A 515 1.80 11.52 -8.66
N THR A 516 1.88 12.42 -9.62
CA THR A 516 3.08 13.00 -10.28
C THR A 516 3.92 12.01 -11.07
N LEU A 517 5.13 11.69 -10.63
CA LEU A 517 6.17 10.97 -11.39
C LEU A 517 6.37 9.54 -10.88
N PRO A 518 6.84 8.61 -11.72
CA PRO A 518 7.14 7.25 -11.29
C PRO A 518 8.34 7.20 -10.34
N PHE A 519 8.27 6.28 -9.38
CA PHE A 519 9.41 5.97 -8.52
C PHE A 519 10.48 5.19 -9.29
N PHE A 520 11.68 5.09 -8.75
CA PHE A 520 12.81 4.39 -9.37
C PHE A 520 12.46 2.94 -9.72
N GLY A 521 12.85 2.51 -10.93
CA GLY A 521 12.61 1.17 -11.44
C GLY A 521 11.17 0.86 -11.81
N ILE A 522 10.26 1.81 -11.66
CA ILE A 522 8.87 1.68 -12.09
C ILE A 522 8.74 2.27 -13.49
N LYS A 523 8.35 1.46 -14.45
CA LYS A 523 8.06 1.89 -15.82
C LYS A 523 6.57 1.79 -16.11
N PRO A 524 5.77 2.83 -15.73
CA PRO A 524 4.35 2.81 -15.97
C PRO A 524 4.04 3.12 -17.43
N GLU A 525 3.07 2.40 -17.96
CA GLU A 525 2.55 2.60 -19.32
C GLU A 525 1.03 2.82 -19.24
N ILE A 526 0.50 3.67 -20.10
CA ILE A 526 -0.93 3.84 -20.28
C ILE A 526 -1.34 3.00 -21.50
N LEU A 527 -2.19 2.00 -21.29
CA LEU A 527 -2.62 1.09 -22.34
C LEU A 527 -4.05 1.43 -22.79
N ASP A 528 -4.29 1.31 -24.10
CA ASP A 528 -5.64 1.26 -24.64
C ASP A 528 -6.36 0.01 -24.07
N PRO A 529 -7.50 0.18 -23.41
CA PRO A 529 -8.17 -0.93 -22.75
C PRO A 529 -8.79 -1.97 -23.68
N VAL A 530 -8.95 -1.65 -24.99
CA VAL A 530 -9.57 -2.53 -25.98
C VAL A 530 -8.54 -3.43 -26.65
N ASN A 531 -7.41 -2.86 -27.06
CA ASN A 531 -6.40 -3.57 -27.85
C ASN A 531 -5.09 -3.80 -27.07
N GLY A 532 -4.91 -3.18 -25.90
CA GLY A 532 -3.70 -3.32 -25.06
C GLY A 532 -2.46 -2.61 -25.60
N HIS A 533 -2.60 -1.78 -26.65
CA HIS A 533 -1.47 -1.00 -27.17
C HIS A 533 -1.10 0.16 -26.24
N VAL A 534 0.19 0.46 -26.16
CA VAL A 534 0.68 1.62 -25.43
C VAL A 534 0.19 2.90 -26.09
N LEU A 535 -0.41 3.79 -25.30
CA LEU A 535 -0.75 5.15 -25.72
C LEU A 535 0.49 6.03 -25.51
N GLU A 536 1.16 6.34 -26.60
CA GLU A 536 2.40 7.11 -26.60
C GLU A 536 2.17 8.61 -26.32
N GLY A 537 3.19 9.28 -25.79
CA GLY A 537 3.18 10.73 -25.54
C GLY A 537 2.43 11.12 -24.26
N ASN A 538 2.11 12.40 -24.16
CA ASN A 538 1.36 13.01 -23.06
C ASN A 538 -0.09 13.28 -23.48
N ASP A 539 -0.92 13.76 -22.56
CA ASP A 539 -2.36 14.00 -22.75
C ASP A 539 -3.12 12.75 -23.19
N VAL A 540 -2.78 11.62 -22.57
CA VAL A 540 -3.40 10.32 -22.82
C VAL A 540 -4.07 9.76 -21.59
N GLU A 541 -5.13 8.97 -21.78
CA GLU A 541 -5.87 8.30 -20.72
C GLU A 541 -6.21 6.86 -21.12
N GLY A 542 -6.04 5.93 -20.17
CA GLY A 542 -6.27 4.51 -20.43
C GLY A 542 -6.14 3.68 -19.15
N VAL A 543 -5.66 2.47 -19.31
CA VAL A 543 -5.41 1.54 -18.22
C VAL A 543 -3.94 1.64 -17.80
N LEU A 544 -3.70 1.72 -16.50
CA LEU A 544 -2.35 1.73 -15.95
C LEU A 544 -1.76 0.33 -15.87
N ALA A 545 -0.61 0.14 -16.49
CA ALA A 545 0.18 -1.08 -16.39
C ALA A 545 1.65 -0.74 -16.11
N ILE A 546 2.43 -1.68 -15.59
CA ILE A 546 3.86 -1.51 -15.35
C ILE A 546 4.61 -2.54 -16.18
N SER A 547 5.56 -2.09 -17.00
CA SER A 547 6.25 -2.94 -18.01
C SER A 547 7.59 -3.51 -17.53
N GLN A 548 7.99 -3.24 -16.27
CA GLN A 548 9.26 -3.70 -15.69
C GLN A 548 9.05 -4.22 -14.27
N PRO A 549 9.65 -5.37 -13.87
CA PRO A 549 9.57 -5.85 -12.49
C PRO A 549 10.39 -4.96 -11.56
N TRP A 550 9.93 -4.82 -10.31
CA TRP A 550 10.60 -4.07 -9.25
C TRP A 550 10.73 -4.93 -7.99
N PRO A 551 11.68 -4.62 -7.08
CA PRO A 551 12.00 -5.52 -5.96
C PRO A 551 10.83 -5.83 -5.02
N SER A 552 10.01 -4.83 -4.66
CA SER A 552 8.92 -4.98 -3.68
C SER A 552 7.61 -5.52 -4.23
N MET A 553 7.52 -5.87 -5.53
CA MET A 553 6.29 -6.48 -6.06
C MET A 553 6.01 -7.81 -5.37
N ALA A 554 4.73 -8.13 -5.17
CA ALA A 554 4.30 -9.43 -4.68
C ALA A 554 4.74 -10.55 -5.63
N ARG A 555 5.02 -11.73 -5.10
CA ARG A 555 5.47 -12.87 -5.91
C ARG A 555 4.33 -13.81 -6.28
N THR A 556 3.30 -13.87 -5.45
CA THR A 556 2.18 -14.79 -5.68
C THR A 556 0.97 -14.46 -4.80
N VAL A 557 -0.13 -15.14 -5.05
CA VAL A 557 -1.22 -15.35 -4.10
C VAL A 557 -0.97 -16.68 -3.40
N TRP A 558 -1.02 -16.69 -2.07
CA TRP A 558 -0.78 -17.87 -1.26
C TRP A 558 -1.66 -19.04 -1.71
N GLY A 559 -1.08 -20.22 -1.87
CA GLY A 559 -1.77 -21.42 -2.34
C GLY A 559 -2.24 -21.39 -3.79
N SER A 560 -2.09 -20.28 -4.55
CA SER A 560 -2.60 -20.21 -5.92
C SER A 560 -1.83 -19.22 -6.80
N HIS A 561 -0.69 -19.66 -7.33
CA HIS A 561 0.09 -18.85 -8.27
C HIS A 561 -0.68 -18.56 -9.56
N THR A 562 -1.49 -19.50 -10.05
CA THR A 562 -2.37 -19.28 -11.22
C THR A 562 -3.28 -18.07 -11.01
N ARG A 563 -3.87 -17.93 -9.83
CA ARG A 563 -4.72 -16.76 -9.51
C ARG A 563 -3.93 -15.44 -9.55
N TYR A 564 -2.66 -15.46 -9.16
CA TYR A 564 -1.78 -14.32 -9.28
C TYR A 564 -1.53 -13.95 -10.75
N MET A 565 -1.16 -14.94 -11.56
CA MET A 565 -0.95 -14.78 -12.99
C MET A 565 -2.20 -14.22 -13.69
N ASP A 566 -3.35 -14.82 -13.48
CA ASP A 566 -4.61 -14.44 -14.13
C ASP A 566 -5.10 -13.05 -13.71
N THR A 567 -4.80 -12.64 -12.47
CA THR A 567 -5.25 -11.33 -11.97
C THR A 567 -4.35 -10.20 -12.45
N TYR A 568 -3.02 -10.42 -12.54
CA TYR A 568 -2.07 -9.33 -12.68
C TYR A 568 -1.16 -9.42 -13.92
N LEU A 569 -0.84 -10.61 -14.43
CA LEU A 569 0.18 -10.76 -15.48
C LEU A 569 -0.38 -11.29 -16.81
N ASN A 570 -1.50 -12.01 -16.79
CA ASN A 570 -2.12 -12.56 -18.00
C ASN A 570 -3.11 -11.61 -18.68
N VAL A 571 -3.51 -10.52 -18.01
CA VAL A 571 -4.47 -9.53 -18.56
C VAL A 571 -3.87 -8.81 -19.75
N TYR A 572 -2.65 -8.32 -19.61
CA TYR A 572 -1.83 -7.77 -20.69
C TYR A 572 -0.45 -8.42 -20.63
N LYS A 573 -0.13 -9.25 -21.61
CA LYS A 573 1.10 -10.05 -21.58
C LYS A 573 2.36 -9.18 -21.55
N GLY A 574 3.27 -9.46 -20.63
CA GLY A 574 4.50 -8.68 -20.41
C GLY A 574 4.34 -7.46 -19.50
N TYR A 575 3.14 -7.25 -18.97
CA TYR A 575 2.84 -6.14 -18.06
C TYR A 575 2.27 -6.64 -16.73
N TYR A 576 2.56 -5.91 -15.67
CA TYR A 576 1.79 -5.98 -14.44
C TYR A 576 0.57 -5.07 -14.57
N PHE A 577 -0.61 -5.65 -14.57
CA PHE A 577 -1.89 -4.97 -14.63
C PHE A 577 -2.33 -4.47 -13.25
N THR A 578 -2.44 -3.16 -13.09
CA THR A 578 -2.81 -2.58 -11.80
C THR A 578 -4.31 -2.72 -11.49
N GLY A 579 -5.14 -2.84 -12.50
CA GLY A 579 -6.60 -2.77 -12.40
C GLY A 579 -7.11 -1.34 -12.17
N ASP A 580 -6.26 -0.33 -12.34
CA ASP A 580 -6.61 1.09 -12.20
C ASP A 580 -6.51 1.80 -13.55
N GLY A 581 -7.41 2.76 -13.77
CA GLY A 581 -7.32 3.73 -14.87
C GLY A 581 -6.37 4.86 -14.49
N ALA A 582 -5.66 5.40 -15.47
CA ALA A 582 -4.83 6.57 -15.27
C ALA A 582 -4.72 7.42 -16.53
N GLY A 583 -4.44 8.70 -16.35
CA GLY A 583 -4.03 9.62 -17.40
C GLY A 583 -2.63 10.14 -17.15
N ARG A 584 -1.97 10.60 -18.21
CA ARG A 584 -0.70 11.32 -18.17
C ARG A 584 -0.89 12.67 -18.84
N ASP A 585 -0.73 13.76 -18.07
CA ASP A 585 -0.97 15.12 -18.56
C ASP A 585 0.18 15.65 -19.43
N HIS A 586 0.06 16.87 -19.94
CA HIS A 586 1.04 17.52 -20.82
C HIS A 586 2.44 17.66 -20.21
N ASP A 587 2.54 17.75 -18.86
CA ASP A 587 3.81 17.78 -18.13
C ASP A 587 4.37 16.39 -17.82
N GLY A 588 3.67 15.31 -18.23
CA GLY A 588 4.05 13.93 -17.97
C GLY A 588 3.67 13.42 -16.59
N TYR A 589 2.81 14.15 -15.84
CA TYR A 589 2.35 13.75 -14.51
C TYR A 589 1.19 12.77 -14.61
N TYR A 590 1.22 11.75 -13.73
CA TYR A 590 0.20 10.69 -13.68
C TYR A 590 -0.96 11.06 -12.75
N TRP A 591 -2.17 10.83 -13.26
CA TRP A 591 -3.43 11.04 -12.57
C TRP A 591 -4.17 9.71 -12.46
N ILE A 592 -4.44 9.26 -11.24
CA ILE A 592 -5.15 8.00 -11.01
C ILE A 592 -6.66 8.26 -11.10
N ARG A 593 -7.33 7.54 -12.02
CA ARG A 593 -8.76 7.73 -12.34
C ARG A 593 -9.70 6.73 -11.63
N GLY A 594 -9.14 5.91 -10.72
CA GLY A 594 -9.87 4.88 -9.99
C GLY A 594 -9.81 3.51 -10.67
N ARG A 595 -10.59 2.56 -10.16
CA ARG A 595 -10.59 1.16 -10.63
C ARG A 595 -11.17 1.04 -12.02
N VAL A 596 -10.56 0.22 -12.87
CA VAL A 596 -11.10 -0.10 -14.20
C VAL A 596 -12.50 -0.73 -14.09
N ASP A 597 -12.74 -1.53 -13.04
CA ASP A 597 -14.05 -2.12 -12.72
C ASP A 597 -15.12 -1.07 -12.35
N ASP A 598 -14.70 0.13 -11.97
CA ASP A 598 -15.57 1.24 -11.58
C ASP A 598 -15.76 2.26 -12.71
N VAL A 599 -15.25 1.99 -13.92
CA VAL A 599 -15.54 2.79 -15.12
C VAL A 599 -16.96 2.46 -15.62
N VAL A 600 -17.72 3.49 -15.91
CA VAL A 600 -19.10 3.37 -16.44
C VAL A 600 -19.08 3.68 -17.93
N ASN A 601 -19.64 2.79 -18.75
CA ASN A 601 -19.74 2.99 -20.18
C ASN A 601 -21.16 3.40 -20.57
N VAL A 602 -21.38 4.70 -20.79
CA VAL A 602 -22.69 5.28 -21.15
C VAL A 602 -22.68 5.64 -22.62
N SER A 603 -23.48 4.97 -23.44
CA SER A 603 -23.61 5.25 -24.89
C SER A 603 -22.26 5.30 -25.63
N GLY A 604 -21.29 4.43 -25.24
CA GLY A 604 -19.95 4.42 -25.80
C GLY A 604 -18.95 5.39 -25.18
N HIS A 605 -19.39 6.27 -24.27
CA HIS A 605 -18.52 7.16 -23.51
C HIS A 605 -18.03 6.46 -22.23
N ARG A 606 -16.72 6.39 -22.04
CA ARG A 606 -16.11 5.88 -20.81
C ARG A 606 -16.04 7.00 -19.79
N LEU A 607 -16.72 6.80 -18.64
CA LEU A 607 -16.81 7.76 -17.55
C LEU A 607 -16.13 7.20 -16.32
N SER A 608 -15.22 7.94 -15.73
CA SER A 608 -14.65 7.62 -14.41
C SER A 608 -15.70 7.92 -13.33
N THR A 609 -15.96 6.94 -12.46
CA THR A 609 -16.80 7.21 -11.27
C THR A 609 -16.18 8.29 -10.39
N ALA A 610 -14.85 8.36 -10.31
CA ALA A 610 -14.14 9.37 -9.53
C ALA A 610 -14.38 10.80 -10.05
N GLU A 611 -14.49 10.98 -11.37
CA GLU A 611 -14.79 12.28 -11.98
C GLU A 611 -16.22 12.75 -11.66
N ILE A 612 -17.18 11.84 -11.71
CA ILE A 612 -18.56 12.10 -11.32
C ILE A 612 -18.66 12.44 -9.82
N GLU A 613 -17.96 11.69 -8.99
CA GLU A 613 -17.87 11.92 -7.55
C GLU A 613 -17.24 13.28 -7.23
N ALA A 614 -16.15 13.63 -7.91
CA ALA A 614 -15.52 14.94 -7.79
C ALA A 614 -16.48 16.09 -8.16
N ALA A 615 -17.21 15.94 -9.27
CA ALA A 615 -18.22 16.93 -9.67
C ALA A 615 -19.32 17.10 -8.61
N LEU A 616 -19.79 16.01 -8.01
CA LEU A 616 -20.78 16.06 -6.92
C LEU A 616 -20.23 16.73 -5.65
N LEU A 617 -18.97 16.46 -5.31
CA LEU A 617 -18.30 17.01 -4.13
C LEU A 617 -18.12 18.54 -4.21
N THR A 618 -18.14 19.15 -5.40
CA THR A 618 -18.11 20.62 -5.55
C THR A 618 -19.40 21.28 -5.09
N HIS A 619 -20.50 20.54 -4.97
CA HIS A 619 -21.76 21.10 -4.49
C HIS A 619 -21.72 21.35 -2.97
N PRO A 620 -22.17 22.54 -2.49
CA PRO A 620 -22.06 22.91 -1.07
C PRO A 620 -22.70 21.92 -0.09
N SER A 621 -23.78 21.25 -0.50
CA SER A 621 -24.53 20.31 0.34
C SER A 621 -23.87 18.94 0.50
N VAL A 622 -22.93 18.56 -0.38
CA VAL A 622 -22.38 17.21 -0.46
C VAL A 622 -21.25 17.03 0.53
N ALA A 623 -21.34 16.01 1.38
CA ALA A 623 -20.26 15.59 2.27
C ALA A 623 -19.40 14.50 1.63
N GLU A 624 -20.05 13.47 1.07
CA GLU A 624 -19.41 12.37 0.38
C GLU A 624 -20.25 11.91 -0.81
N ALA A 625 -19.60 11.35 -1.82
CA ALA A 625 -20.27 10.83 -3.00
C ALA A 625 -19.65 9.51 -3.45
N ALA A 626 -20.46 8.62 -4.02
CA ALA A 626 -20.04 7.41 -4.70
C ALA A 626 -20.89 7.21 -5.95
N ALA A 627 -20.24 6.93 -7.08
CA ALA A 627 -20.92 6.64 -8.34
C ALA A 627 -20.71 5.17 -8.75
N VAL A 628 -21.72 4.58 -9.37
CA VAL A 628 -21.68 3.22 -9.91
C VAL A 628 -22.38 3.15 -11.26
N GLY A 629 -21.85 2.31 -12.15
CA GLY A 629 -22.51 1.94 -13.39
C GLY A 629 -23.37 0.70 -13.18
N VAL A 630 -24.60 0.75 -13.70
CA VAL A 630 -25.51 -0.42 -13.72
C VAL A 630 -26.04 -0.58 -15.13
N ALA A 631 -26.19 -1.83 -15.56
CA ALA A 631 -26.70 -2.19 -16.89
C ALA A 631 -28.01 -1.45 -17.20
N GLU A 632 -28.12 -0.90 -18.40
CA GLU A 632 -29.28 -0.18 -18.90
C GLU A 632 -29.46 -0.44 -20.40
N GLU A 633 -30.71 -0.74 -20.80
CA GLU A 633 -31.04 -1.27 -22.12
C GLU A 633 -30.67 -0.32 -23.26
N LEU A 634 -30.86 0.99 -23.08
CA LEU A 634 -30.65 1.97 -24.14
C LEU A 634 -29.22 2.48 -24.24
N THR A 635 -28.54 2.63 -23.11
CA THR A 635 -27.22 3.26 -23.04
C THR A 635 -26.07 2.29 -22.73
N GLY A 636 -26.39 0.98 -22.61
CA GLY A 636 -25.48 -0.07 -22.16
C GLY A 636 -25.29 -0.06 -20.64
N GLN A 637 -24.90 1.08 -20.08
CA GLN A 637 -24.88 1.36 -18.64
C GLN A 637 -25.43 2.74 -18.33
N ALA A 638 -25.99 2.91 -17.13
CA ALA A 638 -26.39 4.19 -16.59
C ALA A 638 -25.65 4.51 -15.30
N VAL A 639 -25.26 5.75 -15.13
CA VAL A 639 -24.67 6.26 -13.88
C VAL A 639 -25.73 6.34 -12.80
N ASN A 640 -25.43 5.80 -11.63
CA ASN A 640 -26.22 5.96 -10.41
C ASN A 640 -25.29 6.51 -9.32
N ALA A 641 -25.71 7.56 -8.62
CA ALA A 641 -24.88 8.19 -7.60
C ALA A 641 -25.53 8.13 -6.22
N PHE A 642 -24.70 7.91 -5.22
CA PHE A 642 -25.04 7.93 -3.80
C PHE A 642 -24.34 9.12 -3.15
N VAL A 643 -25.07 9.87 -2.34
CA VAL A 643 -24.57 11.11 -1.73
C VAL A 643 -24.95 11.14 -0.26
N SER A 644 -24.00 11.43 0.62
CA SER A 644 -24.30 11.87 1.98
C SER A 644 -24.20 13.39 2.07
N LEU A 645 -25.12 13.99 2.82
CA LEU A 645 -25.23 15.45 2.95
C LEU A 645 -24.43 15.96 4.15
N LYS A 646 -24.01 17.21 4.06
CA LYS A 646 -23.51 17.99 5.20
C LYS A 646 -24.67 18.37 6.13
N ASP A 647 -24.36 18.64 7.40
CA ASP A 647 -25.34 19.10 8.37
C ASP A 647 -26.05 20.37 7.90
N GLY A 648 -27.36 20.41 8.10
CA GLY A 648 -28.22 21.54 7.71
C GLY A 648 -28.81 21.45 6.31
N TYR A 649 -28.54 20.39 5.54
CA TYR A 649 -29.19 20.13 4.26
C TYR A 649 -30.16 18.96 4.36
N GLU A 650 -31.30 19.08 3.67
CA GLU A 650 -32.36 18.07 3.66
C GLU A 650 -32.44 17.34 2.32
N ASN A 651 -32.92 16.10 2.34
CA ASN A 651 -33.13 15.27 1.17
C ASN A 651 -34.43 15.73 0.46
N THR A 652 -34.30 16.67 -0.47
CA THR A 652 -35.42 17.18 -1.29
C THR A 652 -35.30 16.75 -2.75
N LEU A 653 -36.40 16.74 -3.47
CA LEU A 653 -36.39 16.45 -4.91
C LEU A 653 -35.63 17.53 -5.70
N GLU A 654 -35.72 18.77 -5.25
CA GLU A 654 -35.01 19.92 -5.83
C GLU A 654 -33.53 19.75 -5.72
N LEU A 655 -33.00 19.38 -4.53
CA LEU A 655 -31.56 19.12 -4.30
C LEU A 655 -31.05 17.98 -5.20
N ARG A 656 -31.84 16.92 -5.37
CA ARG A 656 -31.42 15.81 -6.28
C ARG A 656 -31.30 16.30 -7.73
N LYS A 657 -32.19 17.15 -8.18
CA LYS A 657 -32.15 17.80 -9.54
C LYS A 657 -30.93 18.71 -9.65
N GLU A 658 -30.61 19.49 -8.62
CA GLU A 658 -29.43 20.36 -8.58
C GLU A 658 -28.15 19.53 -8.69
N LEU A 659 -28.03 18.41 -7.97
CA LEU A 659 -26.91 17.53 -8.04
C LEU A 659 -26.74 16.88 -9.43
N VAL A 660 -27.82 16.46 -10.08
CA VAL A 660 -27.76 15.98 -11.47
C VAL A 660 -27.29 17.09 -12.42
N LEU A 661 -27.80 18.31 -12.25
CA LEU A 661 -27.40 19.47 -13.05
C LEU A 661 -25.92 19.84 -12.79
N GLN A 662 -25.43 19.68 -11.57
CA GLN A 662 -24.02 19.91 -11.21
C GLN A 662 -23.12 19.00 -12.02
N VAL A 663 -23.36 17.69 -12.05
CA VAL A 663 -22.59 16.73 -12.86
C VAL A 663 -22.70 17.05 -14.34
N ARG A 664 -23.91 17.34 -14.82
CA ARG A 664 -24.17 17.71 -16.22
C ARG A 664 -23.40 18.96 -16.65
N LYS A 665 -23.27 19.95 -15.76
CA LYS A 665 -22.55 21.19 -16.00
C LYS A 665 -21.03 20.98 -15.96
N SER A 666 -20.56 20.14 -15.04
CA SER A 666 -19.12 19.93 -14.84
C SER A 666 -18.51 18.99 -15.88
N ILE A 667 -19.25 17.97 -16.35
CA ILE A 667 -18.70 16.94 -17.22
C ILE A 667 -19.42 16.90 -18.58
N GLY A 668 -20.74 16.98 -18.55
CA GLY A 668 -21.56 16.92 -19.77
C GLY A 668 -22.85 16.12 -19.57
N PRO A 669 -23.79 16.22 -20.53
CA PRO A 669 -25.11 15.59 -20.44
C PRO A 669 -25.06 14.05 -20.34
N PHE A 670 -24.04 13.43 -20.96
CA PHE A 670 -23.85 11.97 -20.99
C PHE A 670 -23.40 11.39 -19.65
N ALA A 671 -22.78 12.21 -18.78
CA ALA A 671 -22.34 11.81 -17.45
C ALA A 671 -23.42 12.01 -16.36
N ALA A 672 -24.55 12.61 -16.72
CA ALA A 672 -25.61 12.92 -15.77
C ALA A 672 -26.14 11.65 -15.09
N PRO A 673 -26.14 11.56 -13.75
CA PRO A 673 -26.68 10.41 -13.05
C PRO A 673 -28.16 10.20 -13.38
N LYS A 674 -28.53 8.94 -13.68
CA LYS A 674 -29.93 8.53 -13.87
C LYS A 674 -30.74 8.68 -12.58
N ALA A 675 -30.10 8.40 -11.46
CA ALA A 675 -30.65 8.58 -10.13
C ALA A 675 -29.58 9.07 -9.13
N ILE A 676 -30.00 9.94 -8.20
CA ILE A 676 -29.26 10.34 -7.02
C ILE A 676 -29.96 9.75 -5.79
N TYR A 677 -29.25 8.94 -5.04
CA TYR A 677 -29.68 8.35 -3.78
C TYR A 677 -29.01 9.11 -2.62
N ILE A 678 -29.82 9.85 -1.86
CA ILE A 678 -29.30 10.54 -0.66
C ILE A 678 -29.40 9.57 0.50
N VAL A 679 -28.26 9.22 1.08
CA VAL A 679 -28.10 8.21 2.13
C VAL A 679 -27.45 8.83 3.36
N VAL A 680 -27.66 8.21 4.52
CA VAL A 680 -27.08 8.68 5.78
C VAL A 680 -25.55 8.51 5.76
N ASP A 681 -25.08 7.37 5.29
CA ASP A 681 -23.64 7.07 5.12
C ASP A 681 -23.44 6.10 3.95
N LEU A 682 -22.21 6.06 3.42
CA LEU A 682 -21.80 5.16 2.34
C LEU A 682 -21.25 3.84 2.92
N PRO A 683 -21.38 2.71 2.21
CA PRO A 683 -20.83 1.44 2.69
C PRO A 683 -19.31 1.47 2.55
N LYS A 684 -18.63 1.77 3.64
CA LYS A 684 -17.18 1.92 3.70
C LYS A 684 -16.54 0.76 4.45
N THR A 685 -15.38 0.33 4.01
CA THR A 685 -14.51 -0.50 4.82
C THR A 685 -14.04 0.28 6.05
N ARG A 686 -13.50 -0.41 7.03
CA ARG A 686 -12.92 0.23 8.23
C ARG A 686 -11.68 1.10 7.93
N SER A 687 -11.08 0.93 6.75
CA SER A 687 -10.04 1.84 6.23
C SER A 687 -10.61 3.08 5.51
N GLY A 688 -11.94 3.24 5.46
CA GLY A 688 -12.61 4.36 4.80
C GLY A 688 -12.88 4.15 3.32
N LYS A 689 -12.45 3.04 2.71
CA LYS A 689 -12.66 2.76 1.28
C LYS A 689 -14.14 2.41 1.02
N ILE A 690 -14.77 3.14 0.09
CA ILE A 690 -16.16 2.89 -0.32
C ILE A 690 -16.24 1.56 -1.08
N MET A 691 -17.20 0.72 -0.70
CA MET A 691 -17.45 -0.58 -1.33
C MET A 691 -18.48 -0.46 -2.46
N ARG A 692 -18.08 0.12 -3.60
CA ARG A 692 -18.97 0.36 -4.76
C ARG A 692 -19.64 -0.91 -5.27
N ARG A 693 -19.02 -2.07 -5.09
CA ARG A 693 -19.61 -3.37 -5.42
C ARG A 693 -20.96 -3.58 -4.73
N ILE A 694 -21.09 -3.19 -3.47
CA ILE A 694 -22.33 -3.31 -2.70
C ILE A 694 -23.39 -2.37 -3.30
N LEU A 695 -23.04 -1.11 -3.57
CA LEU A 695 -23.92 -0.13 -4.16
C LEU A 695 -24.43 -0.57 -5.55
N ARG A 696 -23.53 -1.10 -6.38
CA ARG A 696 -23.85 -1.62 -7.71
C ARG A 696 -24.87 -2.76 -7.63
N LYS A 697 -24.66 -3.73 -6.76
CA LYS A 697 -25.56 -4.86 -6.58
C LYS A 697 -26.94 -4.45 -6.05
N ILE A 698 -27.00 -3.52 -5.12
CA ILE A 698 -28.27 -2.99 -4.61
C ILE A 698 -29.04 -2.27 -5.75
N VAL A 699 -28.38 -1.45 -6.55
CA VAL A 699 -29.03 -0.82 -7.72
C VAL A 699 -29.35 -1.85 -8.81
N ALA A 700 -28.63 -2.94 -8.95
CA ALA A 700 -28.97 -4.01 -9.89
C ALA A 700 -30.16 -4.86 -9.42
N GLY A 701 -30.55 -4.79 -8.14
CA GLY A 701 -31.60 -5.64 -7.54
C GLY A 701 -31.06 -7.01 -7.12
N GLU A 702 -29.76 -7.12 -6.86
CA GLU A 702 -29.04 -8.33 -6.47
C GLU A 702 -28.70 -8.31 -4.97
N GLU A 703 -29.66 -7.86 -4.13
CA GLU A 703 -29.42 -7.68 -2.69
C GLU A 703 -29.06 -8.97 -1.96
N ASP A 704 -29.50 -10.13 -2.47
CA ASP A 704 -29.17 -11.44 -1.91
C ASP A 704 -27.74 -11.91 -2.25
N GLN A 705 -27.03 -11.19 -3.12
CA GLN A 705 -25.71 -11.56 -3.63
C GLN A 705 -24.63 -10.53 -3.29
N LEU A 706 -24.75 -9.80 -2.19
CA LEU A 706 -23.81 -8.74 -1.81
C LEU A 706 -22.38 -9.25 -1.57
N GLY A 707 -22.21 -10.56 -1.36
CA GLY A 707 -20.92 -11.17 -1.04
C GLY A 707 -20.42 -10.77 0.35
N ASP A 708 -19.10 -10.83 0.58
CA ASP A 708 -18.53 -10.52 1.89
C ASP A 708 -18.73 -9.06 2.27
N ILE A 709 -19.56 -8.82 3.29
CA ILE A 709 -19.79 -7.50 3.93
C ILE A 709 -19.10 -7.37 5.29
N SER A 710 -18.39 -8.40 5.74
CA SER A 710 -17.75 -8.45 7.06
C SER A 710 -16.63 -7.41 7.25
N THR A 711 -16.13 -6.87 6.13
CA THR A 711 -15.11 -5.82 6.11
C THR A 711 -15.68 -4.40 6.26
N LEU A 712 -17.01 -4.24 6.27
CA LEU A 712 -17.64 -2.94 6.47
C LEU A 712 -17.38 -2.39 7.87
N ALA A 713 -17.22 -1.08 7.95
CA ALA A 713 -17.12 -0.36 9.22
C ALA A 713 -18.43 -0.46 10.01
N ASP A 714 -19.53 -0.29 9.30
CA ASP A 714 -20.89 -0.43 9.82
C ASP A 714 -21.75 -1.21 8.81
N PRO A 715 -22.01 -2.49 9.04
CA PRO A 715 -22.89 -3.28 8.17
C PRO A 715 -24.35 -2.83 8.17
N SER A 716 -24.82 -2.10 9.19
CA SER A 716 -26.21 -1.64 9.28
C SER A 716 -26.56 -0.58 8.21
N VAL A 717 -25.56 0.12 7.70
CA VAL A 717 -25.70 1.09 6.60
C VAL A 717 -26.32 0.45 5.34
N VAL A 718 -26.04 -0.83 5.09
CA VAL A 718 -26.54 -1.54 3.90
C VAL A 718 -28.06 -1.60 3.87
N ALA A 719 -28.70 -1.88 4.99
CA ALA A 719 -30.16 -1.93 5.07
C ALA A 719 -30.81 -0.57 4.73
N GLY A 720 -30.26 0.52 5.26
CA GLY A 720 -30.75 1.87 4.96
C GLY A 720 -30.55 2.26 3.49
N ILE A 721 -29.46 1.80 2.86
CA ILE A 721 -29.23 2.03 1.43
C ILE A 721 -30.26 1.27 0.58
N ILE A 722 -30.54 0.01 0.93
CA ILE A 722 -31.54 -0.82 0.23
C ILE A 722 -32.92 -0.13 0.30
N GLU A 723 -33.34 0.31 1.48
CA GLU A 723 -34.60 1.04 1.66
C GLU A 723 -34.64 2.33 0.82
N THR A 724 -33.57 3.11 0.81
CA THR A 724 -33.46 4.33 0.03
C THR A 724 -33.59 4.04 -1.46
N VAL A 725 -32.91 3.03 -2.00
CA VAL A 725 -32.99 2.64 -3.40
C VAL A 725 -34.42 2.19 -3.77
N LYS A 726 -35.05 1.38 -2.92
CA LYS A 726 -36.44 0.93 -3.13
C LYS A 726 -37.41 2.10 -3.13
N ALA A 727 -37.28 3.03 -2.19
CA ALA A 727 -38.14 4.21 -2.11
C ALA A 727 -38.02 5.11 -3.35
N VAL A 728 -36.77 5.37 -3.81
CA VAL A 728 -36.55 6.20 -5.02
C VAL A 728 -37.13 5.51 -6.28
N ARG A 729 -37.01 4.19 -6.38
CA ARG A 729 -37.59 3.41 -7.49
C ARG A 729 -39.13 3.42 -7.47
N ALA A 730 -39.72 3.29 -6.30
CA ALA A 730 -41.19 3.31 -6.14
C ALA A 730 -41.83 4.68 -6.36
N GLY A 731 -41.11 5.76 -6.00
CA GLY A 731 -41.56 7.15 -6.17
C GLY A 731 -41.15 7.81 -7.49
N GLY A 732 -40.46 7.09 -8.35
CA GLY A 732 -39.85 7.65 -9.56
C GLY A 732 -40.76 7.65 -10.75
N LYS A 733 -41.60 8.71 -10.89
CA LYS A 733 -41.98 9.34 -12.16
C LYS A 733 -41.65 10.82 -12.09
#